data_f97d90b00a24efc240eb5d886e2131a5
#
_entry.id   f97d90b00a24efc240eb5d886e2131a5
#
_cell.length_a   1.000
_cell.length_b   1.000
_cell.length_c   1.000
_cell.angle_alpha   90.00
_cell.angle_beta   90.00
_cell.angle_gamma   90.00
#
_symmetry.space_group_name_H-M   'P 1'
#
loop_
_entity.id
_entity.type
_entity.pdbx_description
1 polymer ?
#
loop_
_entity_poly.entity_id
_entity_poly.type
_entity_poly.pdbx_seq_one_letter_code
_entity_poly.pdbx_strand_id
1 'polypeptide(L)'
;VTAIDQRRTTWRLGGKIFQFNNFRSIDLAVKYRHYIWYLRFWNTQQSVITWRRAPICVRAGNESVDLEDAAMNVMLDAAIQMDHRSQVFVDEARDANLTTFGKATLTDRYLMPGENFQDLFARVASYYADDQAHATRLYDYISNLWFMPATPVLSNGGTDRGLPISCFLNEANDSLNGIVDLWNENVWLAARGGGIGSYWGNLRSIGESVGVNGKTSGVIPFIRVMDSLTLAISQGSLRRGSAAVYLPIDHPEIEEFIELRRPTGGDPNRKALNLHHGVLVSDAFMRAVEADEDWKLVSPKDGTVMKVVSARDIWIKILSARIETGEPYVVYIDHVNRAIPEHQKLMGLTVKTSNLCSEITLPTGLDKDGHDRTAVCCLSSLNLETYPEWEDHPHFIEDVMRFLDNVLSDFIEKAPDSMAKARYAAMRERSVGLGVMGFHSFLQRQGLPFGSALAKVWNMRMFKQIRGQADAASRKLAKERGACPDAAAFGIMERFSNKLAIAPTASISIICGGTSPGIEPIAANAFTHKTLSGSFAVRNKYLEALLAEKGHNDDETWSSITLNGGSVQHLDFLSDDEKEVFQTAFEIDQRWIIEHAADRAPYICQAQSINLFLPADIHKRDLHHLHLQAWKKGVKSLYYCRSKSIQRAESAASANIAQVPLLGRVNTGDQPAEVERVDYEE
;
A
#
# COMPACT_ATOMS: atom_id res chain seq x y z
N VAL A 1 35.68 -8.81 15.46
CA VAL A 1 36.17 -10.13 15.85
C VAL A 1 37.56 -10.34 15.29
N THR A 2 38.58 -10.50 16.16
CA THR A 2 39.97 -10.70 15.71
C THR A 2 40.33 -12.16 15.96
N ALA A 3 40.68 -12.90 14.92
CA ALA A 3 41.24 -14.27 15.05
C ALA A 3 42.71 -14.16 15.43
N ILE A 4 43.12 -14.81 16.51
CA ILE A 4 44.49 -14.70 17.06
C ILE A 4 45.32 -15.93 16.82
N ASP A 5 44.76 -17.11 16.47
CA ASP A 5 45.51 -18.34 16.17
C ASP A 5 44.69 -19.27 15.26
N GLN A 6 45.32 -19.77 14.21
CA GLN A 6 44.71 -20.71 13.26
C GLN A 6 44.34 -22.10 13.85
N ARG A 7 44.83 -22.42 15.05
CA ARG A 7 44.58 -23.69 15.74
C ARG A 7 43.62 -23.56 16.92
N ARG A 8 43.42 -22.32 17.44
CA ARG A 8 42.47 -22.04 18.53
C ARG A 8 41.91 -20.65 18.31
N THR A 9 40.62 -20.59 18.01
CA THR A 9 39.89 -19.32 17.88
C THR A 9 39.16 -19.05 19.16
N THR A 10 39.49 -17.94 19.80
CA THR A 10 38.84 -17.52 21.05
C THR A 10 38.03 -16.24 20.75
N TRP A 11 36.78 -16.28 21.08
CA TRP A 11 35.86 -15.19 20.82
C TRP A 11 35.35 -14.57 22.12
N ARG A 12 35.24 -13.24 22.17
CA ARG A 12 34.62 -12.53 23.29
C ARG A 12 33.40 -11.78 22.78
N LEU A 13 32.26 -12.04 23.38
CA LEU A 13 31.02 -11.29 23.12
C LEU A 13 30.29 -11.06 24.44
N GLY A 14 29.99 -9.79 24.77
CA GLY A 14 29.27 -9.46 26.00
C GLY A 14 29.91 -9.97 27.30
N GLY A 15 31.25 -9.94 27.40
CA GLY A 15 31.98 -10.41 28.57
C GLY A 15 32.22 -11.93 28.67
N LYS A 16 31.74 -12.73 27.75
CA LYS A 16 31.89 -14.21 27.73
C LYS A 16 32.95 -14.64 26.71
N ILE A 17 33.68 -15.69 27.04
CA ILE A 17 34.78 -16.25 26.24
C ILE A 17 34.36 -17.61 25.66
N PHE A 18 34.48 -17.76 24.32
CA PHE A 18 34.20 -18.98 23.60
C PHE A 18 35.51 -19.53 22.99
N GLN A 19 35.80 -20.83 23.12
CA GLN A 19 36.98 -21.48 22.56
C GLN A 19 36.58 -22.59 21.61
N PHE A 20 37.16 -22.60 20.41
CA PHE A 20 36.95 -23.61 19.38
C PHE A 20 38.29 -24.26 18.97
N ASN A 21 38.33 -25.57 18.84
CA ASN A 21 39.54 -26.32 18.46
C ASN A 21 39.35 -26.95 17.06
N ASN A 22 40.32 -26.72 16.16
CA ASN A 22 40.49 -27.46 14.88
C ASN A 22 39.52 -27.14 13.71
N PHE A 23 39.16 -25.87 13.47
CA PHE A 23 38.43 -25.49 12.25
C PHE A 23 39.23 -24.49 11.38
N ARG A 24 39.11 -24.59 10.03
CA ARG A 24 39.83 -23.72 9.09
C ARG A 24 39.12 -22.39 8.80
N SER A 25 37.80 -22.32 8.95
CA SER A 25 37.04 -21.07 9.03
C SER A 25 35.64 -21.34 9.57
N ILE A 26 35.11 -20.48 10.41
CA ILE A 26 33.75 -20.52 10.95
C ILE A 26 33.20 -19.09 10.89
N ASP A 27 32.12 -18.91 10.16
CA ASP A 27 31.31 -17.69 10.26
C ASP A 27 30.21 -17.94 11.28
N LEU A 28 30.23 -17.15 12.37
CA LEU A 28 29.30 -17.27 13.46
C LEU A 28 28.59 -15.93 13.66
N ALA A 29 27.31 -15.89 13.43
CA ALA A 29 26.48 -14.76 13.84
C ALA A 29 25.63 -15.13 15.05
N VAL A 30 25.70 -14.34 16.13
CA VAL A 30 24.99 -14.61 17.39
C VAL A 30 24.03 -13.47 17.71
N LYS A 31 22.79 -13.82 18.00
CA LYS A 31 21.80 -12.88 18.50
C LYS A 31 21.31 -13.28 19.91
N TYR A 32 21.44 -12.42 20.95
CA TYR A 32 20.98 -12.66 22.30
C TYR A 32 19.63 -11.99 22.54
N ARG A 33 18.64 -12.74 23.02
CA ARG A 33 17.22 -12.39 23.25
C ARG A 33 16.33 -12.15 22.01
N HIS A 34 16.89 -11.94 20.82
CA HIS A 34 16.17 -11.83 19.56
C HIS A 34 17.10 -12.14 18.39
N TYR A 35 18.05 -13.07 18.52
CA TYR A 35 19.14 -13.27 17.58
C TYR A 35 19.22 -14.71 17.09
N ILE A 36 19.33 -14.85 15.79
CA ILE A 36 19.44 -16.13 15.06
C ILE A 36 20.91 -16.45 14.85
N TRP A 37 21.28 -17.74 15.02
CA TRP A 37 22.62 -18.21 14.79
C TRP A 37 22.73 -18.80 13.38
N TYR A 38 23.74 -18.38 12.61
CA TYR A 38 24.12 -19.07 11.37
C TYR A 38 25.51 -19.68 11.52
N LEU A 39 25.63 -20.96 11.25
CA LEU A 39 26.91 -21.66 11.14
C LEU A 39 27.06 -22.12 9.69
N ARG A 40 28.01 -21.56 8.97
CA ARG A 40 28.33 -21.96 7.60
C ARG A 40 29.71 -22.64 7.59
N PHE A 41 29.76 -23.91 7.15
CA PHE A 41 31.02 -24.64 6.95
C PHE A 41 31.36 -24.62 5.47
N TRP A 42 32.54 -24.18 5.12
CA TRP A 42 33.07 -24.28 3.78
C TRP A 42 34.13 -25.37 3.69
N ASN A 43 33.97 -26.33 2.78
CA ASN A 43 35.00 -27.26 2.38
C ASN A 43 35.25 -27.11 0.86
N THR A 44 36.51 -27.16 0.46
CA THR A 44 37.06 -26.67 -0.81
C THR A 44 36.70 -27.49 -2.05
N GLN A 45 35.80 -28.46 -2.01
CA GLN A 45 35.48 -29.27 -3.19
C GLN A 45 34.02 -29.67 -3.44
N GLN A 46 33.10 -29.46 -2.55
CA GLN A 46 31.66 -29.68 -2.83
C GLN A 46 30.81 -29.07 -1.70
N SER A 47 29.66 -28.43 -2.06
CA SER A 47 28.66 -27.98 -1.11
C SER A 47 27.87 -29.17 -0.53
N VAL A 48 28.47 -29.87 0.39
CA VAL A 48 27.82 -30.95 1.17
C VAL A 48 27.78 -30.48 2.61
N ILE A 49 26.60 -30.34 3.16
CA ILE A 49 26.38 -30.12 4.60
C ILE A 49 26.61 -31.48 5.26
N THR A 50 27.81 -31.69 5.76
CA THR A 50 28.10 -32.89 6.59
C THR A 50 28.15 -32.48 8.06
N TRP A 51 27.24 -33.01 8.83
CA TRP A 51 27.20 -32.88 10.28
C TRP A 51 28.22 -33.82 10.91
N ARG A 52 29.22 -33.30 11.60
CA ARG A 52 30.05 -34.13 12.53
C ARG A 52 29.85 -33.57 13.93
N ARG A 53 29.50 -34.46 14.85
CA ARG A 53 29.45 -34.18 16.29
C ARG A 53 30.84 -33.74 16.76
N ALA A 54 30.95 -32.55 17.33
CA ALA A 54 32.06 -32.11 18.13
C ALA A 54 31.52 -31.59 19.46
N PRO A 55 32.05 -32.00 20.61
CA PRO A 55 31.58 -31.52 21.90
C PRO A 55 31.93 -30.03 22.04
N ILE A 56 30.91 -29.19 22.23
CA ILE A 56 31.05 -27.79 22.52
C ILE A 56 30.88 -27.61 24.03
N CYS A 57 31.96 -27.32 24.74
CA CYS A 57 31.90 -26.97 26.15
C CYS A 57 31.81 -25.44 26.30
N VAL A 58 30.69 -24.95 26.78
CA VAL A 58 30.53 -23.56 27.20
C VAL A 58 30.44 -23.51 28.72
N ARG A 59 31.38 -22.84 29.36
CA ARG A 59 31.29 -22.51 30.79
C ARG A 59 30.64 -21.15 30.96
N ALA A 60 29.43 -21.13 31.46
CA ALA A 60 28.71 -19.92 31.85
C ALA A 60 28.32 -20.03 33.34
N GLY A 61 29.19 -19.58 34.25
CA GLY A 61 28.93 -19.68 35.69
C GLY A 61 28.89 -21.14 36.22
N ASN A 62 28.22 -21.34 37.35
CA ASN A 62 28.12 -22.67 38.01
C ASN A 62 26.96 -23.55 37.50
N GLU A 63 26.29 -23.21 36.39
CA GLU A 63 25.24 -24.05 35.78
C GLU A 63 25.66 -24.46 34.40
N SER A 64 25.64 -25.79 34.18
CA SER A 64 25.80 -26.38 32.83
C SER A 64 24.48 -26.21 32.07
N VAL A 65 24.44 -25.26 31.13
CA VAL A 65 23.33 -25.17 30.16
C VAL A 65 23.65 -26.12 29.00
N ASP A 66 22.75 -27.03 28.76
CA ASP A 66 22.85 -27.96 27.61
C ASP A 66 22.56 -27.20 26.34
N LEU A 67 23.61 -26.72 25.66
CA LEU A 67 23.54 -25.93 24.44
C LEU A 67 23.21 -26.80 23.22
N GLU A 68 23.35 -28.12 23.33
CA GLU A 68 22.92 -29.04 22.26
C GLU A 68 21.39 -29.00 22.10
N ASP A 69 20.61 -28.96 23.21
CA ASP A 69 19.15 -28.89 23.15
C ASP A 69 18.67 -27.54 22.71
N ALA A 70 19.29 -26.46 23.12
CA ALA A 70 18.89 -25.10 22.68
C ALA A 70 19.25 -24.83 21.20
N ALA A 71 20.42 -25.29 20.76
CA ALA A 71 20.84 -25.25 19.36
C ALA A 71 20.00 -26.19 18.48
N MET A 72 19.67 -27.39 19.01
CA MET A 72 18.83 -28.37 18.34
C MET A 72 17.40 -27.87 18.17
N ASN A 73 16.82 -27.20 19.17
CA ASN A 73 15.47 -26.58 19.08
C ASN A 73 15.44 -25.42 18.08
N VAL A 74 16.44 -24.54 18.07
CA VAL A 74 16.56 -23.46 17.07
C VAL A 74 16.80 -24.02 15.66
N MET A 75 17.55 -25.10 15.53
CA MET A 75 17.73 -25.79 14.24
C MET A 75 16.51 -26.60 13.82
N LEU A 76 15.77 -27.16 14.75
CA LEU A 76 14.50 -27.83 14.49
C LEU A 76 13.43 -26.83 14.05
N ASP A 77 13.34 -25.67 14.70
CA ASP A 77 12.44 -24.59 14.31
C ASP A 77 12.81 -23.99 12.95
N ALA A 78 14.09 -23.81 12.66
CA ALA A 78 14.58 -23.39 11.34
C ALA A 78 14.37 -24.46 10.27
N ALA A 79 14.54 -25.74 10.62
CA ALA A 79 14.26 -26.87 9.73
C ALA A 79 12.76 -27.06 9.50
N ILE A 80 11.92 -26.83 10.51
CA ILE A 80 10.47 -26.84 10.39
C ILE A 80 10.01 -25.68 9.46
N GLN A 81 10.58 -24.49 9.60
CA GLN A 81 10.33 -23.39 8.66
C GLN A 81 10.85 -23.65 7.23
N MET A 82 11.98 -24.36 7.10
CA MET A 82 12.46 -24.82 5.78
C MET A 82 11.62 -25.99 5.24
N ASP A 83 11.09 -26.84 6.11
CA ASP A 83 10.28 -28.00 5.72
C ASP A 83 8.94 -27.57 5.11
N HIS A 84 8.33 -26.46 5.56
CA HIS A 84 7.16 -25.87 4.91
C HIS A 84 7.41 -25.44 3.46
N ARG A 85 8.61 -24.93 3.13
CA ARG A 85 9.00 -24.57 1.75
C ARG A 85 9.19 -25.79 0.85
N SER A 86 9.72 -26.87 1.39
CA SER A 86 10.00 -28.09 0.62
C SER A 86 8.77 -28.91 0.28
N GLN A 87 7.62 -28.59 0.85
CA GLN A 87 6.38 -29.37 0.72
C GLN A 87 5.36 -28.77 -0.27
N VAL A 88 5.47 -27.48 -0.65
CA VAL A 88 4.63 -26.93 -1.71
C VAL A 88 5.19 -27.35 -3.06
N PHE A 89 4.42 -28.13 -3.79
CA PHE A 89 4.78 -28.49 -5.16
C PHE A 89 4.73 -27.26 -6.07
N VAL A 90 5.88 -26.89 -6.62
CA VAL A 90 6.03 -25.75 -7.52
C VAL A 90 5.76 -26.21 -8.97
N ASP A 91 4.82 -25.59 -9.63
CA ASP A 91 4.47 -25.85 -11.03
C ASP A 91 4.99 -24.71 -11.92
N GLU A 92 6.17 -24.90 -12.50
CA GLU A 92 6.81 -23.91 -13.38
C GLU A 92 5.99 -23.62 -14.66
N ALA A 93 5.10 -24.53 -15.08
CA ALA A 93 4.24 -24.29 -16.24
C ALA A 93 3.29 -23.11 -16.03
N ARG A 94 3.00 -22.75 -14.77
CA ARG A 94 2.17 -21.58 -14.43
C ARG A 94 2.86 -20.23 -14.73
N ASP A 95 4.14 -20.23 -15.05
CA ASP A 95 4.82 -19.05 -15.61
C ASP A 95 4.19 -18.58 -16.94
N ALA A 96 3.46 -19.44 -17.62
CA ALA A 96 2.64 -19.07 -18.80
C ALA A 96 1.52 -18.07 -18.48
N ASN A 97 1.05 -18.02 -17.22
CA ASN A 97 0.04 -17.05 -16.77
C ASN A 97 0.60 -15.63 -16.66
N LEU A 98 1.92 -15.49 -16.58
CA LEU A 98 2.60 -14.20 -16.40
C LEU A 98 2.91 -13.58 -17.77
N THR A 99 2.54 -12.31 -17.94
CA THR A 99 2.92 -11.52 -19.12
C THR A 99 4.43 -11.22 -19.10
N THR A 100 5.01 -10.91 -20.27
CA THR A 100 6.42 -10.46 -20.36
C THR A 100 6.70 -9.27 -19.45
N PHE A 101 5.77 -8.31 -19.37
CA PHE A 101 5.89 -7.15 -18.50
C PHE A 101 5.75 -7.55 -17.01
N GLY A 102 4.86 -8.49 -16.68
CA GLY A 102 4.74 -9.06 -15.33
C GLY A 102 6.03 -9.72 -14.86
N LYS A 103 6.64 -10.56 -15.71
CA LYS A 103 7.93 -11.22 -15.44
C LYS A 103 9.06 -10.21 -15.21
N ALA A 104 9.16 -9.20 -16.07
CA ALA A 104 10.15 -8.12 -15.91
C ALA A 104 9.95 -7.35 -14.59
N THR A 105 8.70 -7.07 -14.23
CA THR A 105 8.35 -6.39 -12.96
C THR A 105 8.73 -7.22 -11.75
N LEU A 106 8.47 -8.53 -11.78
CA LEU A 106 8.86 -9.47 -10.70
C LEU A 106 10.39 -9.51 -10.55
N THR A 107 11.12 -9.63 -11.65
CA THR A 107 12.59 -9.68 -11.65
C THR A 107 13.21 -8.40 -11.10
N ASP A 108 12.65 -7.23 -11.44
CA ASP A 108 13.19 -5.93 -11.05
C ASP A 108 13.11 -5.67 -9.54
N ARG A 109 12.04 -6.14 -8.86
CA ARG A 109 11.73 -5.68 -7.49
C ARG A 109 11.36 -6.73 -6.48
N TYR A 110 10.98 -7.95 -6.89
CA TYR A 110 10.36 -8.91 -5.97
C TYR A 110 11.20 -10.12 -5.67
N LEU A 111 11.92 -10.65 -6.67
CA LEU A 111 12.70 -11.86 -6.51
C LEU A 111 13.87 -11.71 -5.53
N MET A 112 14.15 -12.78 -4.81
CA MET A 112 15.40 -12.94 -4.08
C MET A 112 16.49 -13.45 -5.05
N PRO A 113 17.79 -13.25 -4.75
CA PRO A 113 18.86 -13.81 -5.57
C PRO A 113 18.70 -15.33 -5.74
N GLY A 114 18.61 -15.80 -6.99
CA GLY A 114 18.45 -17.19 -7.32
C GLY A 114 17.03 -17.76 -7.24
N GLU A 115 16.03 -16.92 -6.96
CA GLU A 115 14.62 -17.27 -6.91
C GLU A 115 13.98 -17.11 -8.30
N ASN A 116 13.15 -18.07 -8.72
CA ASN A 116 12.27 -17.92 -9.88
C ASN A 116 10.87 -17.40 -9.48
N PHE A 117 9.96 -17.22 -10.45
CA PHE A 117 8.65 -16.63 -10.18
C PHE A 117 7.78 -17.52 -9.29
N GLN A 118 7.80 -18.83 -9.53
CA GLN A 118 7.00 -19.76 -8.75
C GLN A 118 7.59 -20.00 -7.35
N ASP A 119 8.92 -19.92 -7.20
CA ASP A 119 9.57 -19.97 -5.89
C ASP A 119 9.16 -18.80 -5.01
N LEU A 120 9.07 -17.59 -5.58
CA LEU A 120 8.56 -16.41 -4.88
C LEU A 120 7.13 -16.63 -4.37
N PHE A 121 6.25 -17.16 -5.21
CA PHE A 121 4.86 -17.43 -4.82
C PHE A 121 4.78 -18.51 -3.75
N ALA A 122 5.58 -19.57 -3.87
CA ALA A 122 5.68 -20.65 -2.89
C ALA A 122 6.26 -20.15 -1.55
N ARG A 123 7.27 -19.27 -1.58
CA ARG A 123 7.85 -18.66 -0.37
C ARG A 123 6.80 -17.89 0.42
N VAL A 124 6.06 -17.01 -0.23
CA VAL A 124 5.06 -16.15 0.43
C VAL A 124 3.88 -16.98 0.93
N ALA A 125 3.39 -17.93 0.11
CA ALA A 125 2.31 -18.83 0.49
C ALA A 125 2.68 -19.68 1.71
N SER A 126 3.85 -20.31 1.71
CA SER A 126 4.32 -21.15 2.81
C SER A 126 4.57 -20.38 4.09
N TYR A 127 5.14 -19.17 3.97
CA TYR A 127 5.51 -18.36 5.12
C TYR A 127 4.30 -17.88 5.92
N TYR A 128 3.20 -17.56 5.26
CA TYR A 128 1.99 -17.05 5.89
C TYR A 128 0.85 -18.07 5.98
N ALA A 129 1.12 -19.35 5.73
CA ALA A 129 0.13 -20.41 5.90
C ALA A 129 0.02 -20.87 7.37
N ASP A 130 -1.15 -21.40 7.75
CA ASP A 130 -1.37 -22.05 9.05
C ASP A 130 -0.78 -23.45 9.09
N ASP A 131 -0.86 -24.16 7.95
CA ASP A 131 -0.40 -25.53 7.78
C ASP A 131 -0.07 -25.82 6.31
N GLN A 132 0.40 -27.04 6.04
CA GLN A 132 0.77 -27.50 4.71
C GLN A 132 -0.38 -27.42 3.69
N ALA A 133 -1.59 -27.81 4.08
CA ALA A 133 -2.73 -27.79 3.18
C ALA A 133 -3.12 -26.34 2.82
N HIS A 134 -3.06 -25.43 3.80
CA HIS A 134 -3.26 -24.00 3.57
C HIS A 134 -2.16 -23.40 2.66
N ALA A 135 -0.89 -23.78 2.87
CA ALA A 135 0.23 -23.34 2.03
C ALA A 135 0.03 -23.75 0.57
N THR A 136 -0.37 -24.99 0.32
CA THR A 136 -0.65 -25.49 -1.03
C THR A 136 -1.79 -24.70 -1.69
N ARG A 137 -2.89 -24.49 -0.99
CA ARG A 137 -4.02 -23.71 -1.53
C ARG A 137 -3.66 -22.25 -1.80
N LEU A 138 -2.92 -21.60 -0.88
CA LEU A 138 -2.43 -20.22 -1.10
C LEU A 138 -1.53 -20.11 -2.31
N TYR A 139 -0.61 -21.07 -2.48
CA TYR A 139 0.24 -21.14 -3.68
C TYR A 139 -0.63 -21.28 -4.95
N ASP A 140 -1.61 -22.17 -4.92
CA ASP A 140 -2.53 -22.36 -6.04
C ASP A 140 -3.27 -21.06 -6.38
N TYR A 141 -3.77 -20.34 -5.38
CA TYR A 141 -4.48 -19.07 -5.60
C TYR A 141 -3.58 -17.98 -6.19
N ILE A 142 -2.34 -17.85 -5.69
CA ILE A 142 -1.40 -16.84 -6.17
C ILE A 142 -0.92 -17.19 -7.58
N SER A 143 -0.51 -18.43 -7.82
CA SER A 143 0.07 -18.87 -9.09
C SER A 143 -0.97 -19.00 -10.23
N ASN A 144 -2.25 -19.22 -9.89
CA ASN A 144 -3.38 -19.11 -10.83
C ASN A 144 -3.91 -17.67 -10.97
N LEU A 145 -3.27 -16.69 -10.33
CA LEU A 145 -3.63 -15.28 -10.39
C LEU A 145 -5.04 -14.94 -9.88
N TRP A 146 -5.61 -15.76 -9.00
CA TRP A 146 -6.89 -15.48 -8.34
C TRP A 146 -6.76 -14.41 -7.25
N PHE A 147 -5.59 -14.37 -6.65
CA PHE A 147 -5.23 -13.51 -5.53
C PHE A 147 -3.79 -13.04 -5.68
N MET A 148 -3.53 -11.77 -5.38
CA MET A 148 -2.18 -11.26 -5.34
C MET A 148 -1.93 -10.49 -4.05
N PRO A 149 -0.93 -10.91 -3.25
CA PRO A 149 -0.49 -10.15 -2.08
C PRO A 149 -0.03 -8.75 -2.48
N ALA A 150 -0.23 -7.76 -1.59
CA ALA A 150 0.29 -6.41 -1.80
C ALA A 150 1.82 -6.42 -1.95
N THR A 151 2.36 -5.43 -2.66
CA THR A 151 3.80 -5.35 -2.97
C THR A 151 4.71 -5.64 -1.77
N PRO A 152 4.55 -5.03 -0.56
CA PRO A 152 5.43 -5.34 0.56
C PRO A 152 5.27 -6.77 1.10
N VAL A 153 4.07 -7.33 1.04
CA VAL A 153 3.83 -8.72 1.43
C VAL A 153 4.54 -9.67 0.47
N LEU A 154 4.39 -9.43 -0.83
CA LEU A 154 4.98 -10.28 -1.87
C LEU A 154 6.51 -10.17 -1.91
N SER A 155 7.08 -8.96 -1.77
CA SER A 155 8.53 -8.76 -1.84
C SER A 155 9.25 -9.12 -0.54
N ASN A 156 8.65 -8.86 0.63
CA ASN A 156 9.31 -8.97 1.92
C ASN A 156 8.92 -10.23 2.72
N GLY A 157 7.74 -10.81 2.43
CA GLY A 157 7.24 -11.99 3.13
C GLY A 157 8.23 -13.17 3.10
N GLY A 158 8.57 -13.71 4.27
CA GLY A 158 9.56 -14.77 4.42
C GLY A 158 11.01 -14.33 4.17
N THR A 159 11.31 -13.02 4.26
CA THR A 159 12.64 -12.44 4.08
C THR A 159 12.96 -11.43 5.18
N ASP A 160 14.23 -10.99 5.25
CA ASP A 160 14.68 -9.90 6.14
C ASP A 160 14.74 -8.53 5.42
N ARG A 161 14.15 -8.42 4.19
CA ARG A 161 14.20 -7.18 3.38
C ARG A 161 13.43 -6.01 4.00
N GLY A 162 12.38 -6.28 4.78
CA GLY A 162 11.53 -5.24 5.35
C GLY A 162 10.26 -5.79 5.97
N LEU A 163 9.34 -4.88 6.30
CA LEU A 163 8.05 -5.23 6.89
C LEU A 163 6.99 -5.49 5.80
N PRO A 164 6.00 -6.33 6.06
CA PRO A 164 4.98 -6.69 5.07
C PRO A 164 3.81 -5.69 4.98
N ILE A 165 3.96 -4.48 5.50
CA ILE A 165 2.89 -3.48 5.59
C ILE A 165 3.07 -2.37 4.56
N SER A 166 1.97 -2.01 3.90
CA SER A 166 1.94 -0.98 2.87
C SER A 166 1.61 0.42 3.38
N CYS A 167 0.74 0.52 4.39
CA CYS A 167 0.08 1.78 4.73
C CYS A 167 0.05 2.03 6.24
N PHE A 168 0.38 3.29 6.59
CA PHE A 168 0.35 3.82 7.95
C PHE A 168 -0.38 5.15 7.97
N LEU A 169 -1.16 5.38 9.04
CA LEU A 169 -1.88 6.63 9.26
C LEU A 169 -1.54 7.15 10.64
N ASN A 170 -1.16 8.42 10.74
CA ASN A 170 -0.85 9.08 11.99
C ASN A 170 -1.31 10.54 12.02
N GLU A 171 -1.12 11.22 13.13
CA GLU A 171 -1.53 12.60 13.28
C GLU A 171 -0.50 13.44 14.06
N ALA A 172 -0.40 14.72 13.73
CA ALA A 172 0.41 15.69 14.44
C ALA A 172 -0.35 16.23 15.65
N ASN A 173 0.28 16.25 16.82
CA ASN A 173 -0.24 16.91 18.00
C ASN A 173 0.21 18.38 18.05
N ASP A 174 -0.62 19.29 18.61
CA ASP A 174 -0.38 20.72 18.64
C ASP A 174 0.69 21.13 19.67
N SER A 175 1.90 20.63 19.47
CA SER A 175 3.10 20.97 20.22
C SER A 175 4.35 20.74 19.37
N LEU A 176 5.45 21.41 19.70
CA LEU A 176 6.70 21.20 18.99
C LEU A 176 7.18 19.75 19.12
N ASN A 177 7.04 19.14 20.32
CA ASN A 177 7.36 17.74 20.53
C ASN A 177 6.48 16.84 19.64
N GLY A 178 5.16 17.05 19.60
CA GLY A 178 4.26 16.25 18.76
C GLY A 178 4.56 16.36 17.27
N ILE A 179 5.01 17.52 16.79
CA ILE A 179 5.43 17.71 15.40
C ILE A 179 6.74 16.95 15.13
N VAL A 180 7.73 17.06 16.03
CA VAL A 180 9.02 16.36 15.91
C VAL A 180 8.83 14.85 16.00
N ASP A 181 7.97 14.38 16.92
CA ASP A 181 7.63 12.96 17.04
C ASP A 181 6.99 12.41 15.75
N LEU A 182 6.09 13.18 15.12
CA LEU A 182 5.51 12.79 13.84
C LEU A 182 6.58 12.69 12.73
N TRP A 183 7.49 13.67 12.64
CA TRP A 183 8.57 13.61 11.66
C TRP A 183 9.49 12.42 11.89
N ASN A 184 9.86 12.18 13.16
CA ASN A 184 10.69 11.03 13.53
C ASN A 184 10.01 9.70 13.16
N GLU A 185 8.73 9.54 13.53
CA GLU A 185 7.97 8.35 13.17
C GLU A 185 7.91 8.15 11.65
N ASN A 186 7.61 9.22 10.89
CA ASN A 186 7.51 9.17 9.43
C ASN A 186 8.83 8.77 8.75
N VAL A 187 9.99 9.14 9.30
CA VAL A 187 11.30 8.68 8.83
C VAL A 187 11.40 7.16 8.90
N TRP A 188 11.04 6.57 10.06
CA TRP A 188 11.10 5.11 10.24
C TRP A 188 10.07 4.37 9.39
N LEU A 189 8.85 4.88 9.29
CA LEU A 189 7.80 4.31 8.44
C LEU A 189 8.22 4.30 6.96
N ALA A 190 8.76 5.42 6.47
CA ALA A 190 9.26 5.55 5.09
C ALA A 190 10.47 4.64 4.83
N ALA A 191 11.43 4.57 5.76
CA ALA A 191 12.62 3.72 5.65
C ALA A 191 12.25 2.22 5.56
N ARG A 192 11.10 1.82 6.11
CA ARG A 192 10.57 0.45 6.02
C ARG A 192 9.64 0.22 4.82
N GLY A 193 9.50 1.22 3.92
CA GLY A 193 8.73 1.12 2.68
C GLY A 193 7.24 1.38 2.82
N GLY A 194 6.77 1.89 3.97
CA GLY A 194 5.39 2.26 4.19
C GLY A 194 4.97 3.51 3.44
N GLY A 195 3.77 3.52 2.85
CA GLY A 195 3.07 4.73 2.43
C GLY A 195 2.39 5.37 3.65
N ILE A 196 2.48 6.70 3.77
CA ILE A 196 2.06 7.40 4.98
C ILE A 196 0.91 8.34 4.66
N GLY A 197 -0.09 8.41 5.56
CA GLY A 197 -1.10 9.45 5.59
C GLY A 197 -1.10 10.16 6.93
N SER A 198 -0.79 11.45 6.96
CA SER A 198 -0.69 12.21 8.20
C SER A 198 -1.75 13.29 8.31
N TYR A 199 -2.46 13.34 9.43
CA TYR A 199 -3.41 14.38 9.77
C TYR A 199 -2.71 15.57 10.44
N TRP A 200 -2.96 16.77 9.92
CA TRP A 200 -2.35 18.01 10.41
C TRP A 200 -3.36 18.99 11.01
N GLY A 201 -4.63 18.64 11.05
CA GLY A 201 -5.72 19.50 11.47
C GLY A 201 -5.80 19.78 12.97
N ASN A 202 -4.96 19.15 13.81
CA ASN A 202 -4.89 19.48 15.24
C ASN A 202 -4.04 20.74 15.50
N LEU A 203 -3.19 21.16 14.55
CA LEU A 203 -2.25 22.25 14.75
C LEU A 203 -2.93 23.59 14.63
N ARG A 204 -2.63 24.49 15.55
CA ARG A 204 -3.07 25.91 15.49
C ARG A 204 -2.54 26.61 14.24
N SER A 205 -3.31 27.58 13.76
CA SER A 205 -3.00 28.28 12.52
C SER A 205 -1.97 29.40 12.70
N ILE A 206 -1.46 29.90 11.58
CA ILE A 206 -0.53 31.03 11.52
C ILE A 206 -1.04 32.23 12.33
N GLY A 207 -0.13 32.83 13.10
CA GLY A 207 -0.40 34.04 13.90
C GLY A 207 -1.00 33.76 15.27
N GLU A 208 -1.38 32.53 15.61
CA GLU A 208 -1.84 32.18 16.94
C GLU A 208 -0.68 32.12 17.95
N SER A 209 -1.00 32.37 19.21
CA SER A 209 0.02 32.49 20.28
C SER A 209 0.68 31.15 20.61
N VAL A 210 2.01 31.17 20.75
CA VAL A 210 2.84 30.07 21.24
C VAL A 210 3.50 30.52 22.57
N GLY A 211 3.04 29.92 23.66
CA GLY A 211 3.52 30.32 24.99
C GLY A 211 3.32 31.82 25.27
N VAL A 212 4.27 32.42 26.01
CA VAL A 212 4.25 33.85 26.35
C VAL A 212 4.95 34.73 25.32
N ASN A 213 5.70 34.18 24.37
CA ASN A 213 6.74 34.93 23.66
C ASN A 213 6.60 34.94 22.13
N GLY A 214 5.55 34.38 21.54
CA GLY A 214 5.55 34.31 20.07
C GLY A 214 4.24 33.94 19.41
N LYS A 215 4.27 33.98 18.09
CA LYS A 215 3.21 33.52 17.21
C LYS A 215 3.72 32.41 16.31
N THR A 216 2.88 31.40 16.04
CA THR A 216 3.24 30.33 15.14
C THR A 216 3.30 30.79 13.69
N SER A 217 4.16 30.16 12.89
CA SER A 217 4.22 30.31 11.43
C SER A 217 3.16 29.50 10.70
N GLY A 218 2.32 28.76 11.43
CA GLY A 218 1.22 27.94 10.88
C GLY A 218 1.66 26.53 10.50
N VAL A 219 0.74 25.80 9.89
CA VAL A 219 0.90 24.36 9.54
C VAL A 219 1.81 24.16 8.34
N ILE A 220 1.71 25.01 7.33
CA ILE A 220 2.37 24.83 6.03
C ILE A 220 3.91 24.68 6.12
N PRO A 221 4.64 25.47 6.91
CA PRO A 221 6.09 25.32 7.06
C PRO A 221 6.51 23.96 7.64
N PHE A 222 5.73 23.41 8.56
CA PHE A 222 5.99 22.08 9.13
C PHE A 222 5.72 20.96 8.13
N ILE A 223 4.67 21.10 7.29
CA ILE A 223 4.41 20.21 6.16
C ILE A 223 5.57 20.26 5.15
N ARG A 224 6.16 21.45 4.91
CA ARG A 224 7.30 21.61 4.01
C ARG A 224 8.53 20.84 4.49
N VAL A 225 8.78 20.76 5.80
CA VAL A 225 9.85 19.91 6.35
C VAL A 225 9.56 18.43 6.04
N MET A 226 8.32 17.97 6.25
CA MET A 226 7.92 16.60 5.92
C MET A 226 8.07 16.29 4.43
N ASP A 227 7.80 17.26 3.53
CA ASP A 227 8.04 17.13 2.09
C ASP A 227 9.50 16.75 1.78
N SER A 228 10.44 17.46 2.39
CA SER A 228 11.86 17.22 2.23
C SER A 228 12.33 15.91 2.86
N LEU A 229 11.82 15.57 4.05
CA LEU A 229 12.10 14.31 4.73
C LEU A 229 11.62 13.11 3.89
N THR A 230 10.41 13.17 3.39
CA THR A 230 9.83 12.09 2.57
C THR A 230 10.63 11.86 1.30
N LEU A 231 11.12 12.93 0.68
CA LEU A 231 11.96 12.86 -0.52
C LEU A 231 13.34 12.23 -0.23
N ALA A 232 13.92 12.54 0.95
CA ALA A 232 15.24 12.07 1.35
C ALA A 232 15.27 10.58 1.72
N ILE A 233 14.17 10.05 2.23
CA ILE A 233 14.11 8.69 2.77
C ILE A 233 13.58 7.70 1.72
N SER A 234 14.22 6.55 1.62
CA SER A 234 13.77 5.45 0.76
C SER A 234 14.14 4.11 1.36
N GLN A 235 13.35 3.08 1.05
CA GLN A 235 13.70 1.69 1.38
C GLN A 235 14.73 1.18 0.34
N GLY A 236 15.99 1.53 0.51
CA GLY A 236 17.04 1.20 -0.46
C GLY A 236 16.64 1.62 -1.89
N SER A 237 16.88 0.76 -2.89
CA SER A 237 16.43 0.98 -4.27
C SER A 237 14.99 0.51 -4.54
N LEU A 238 14.32 -0.13 -3.56
CA LEU A 238 13.05 -0.83 -3.76
C LEU A 238 11.85 0.13 -3.80
N ARG A 239 11.76 1.07 -2.84
CA ARG A 239 10.61 1.96 -2.73
C ARG A 239 11.04 3.32 -2.17
N ARG A 240 10.68 4.41 -2.87
CA ARG A 240 10.87 5.77 -2.35
C ARG A 240 9.84 6.08 -1.29
N GLY A 241 10.19 6.91 -0.32
CA GLY A 241 9.27 7.46 0.65
C GLY A 241 8.15 8.22 -0.08
N SER A 242 6.91 7.98 0.32
CA SER A 242 5.73 8.64 -0.25
C SER A 242 4.72 8.89 0.87
N ALA A 243 4.20 10.11 0.93
CA ALA A 243 3.26 10.49 1.96
C ALA A 243 2.18 11.43 1.42
N ALA A 244 1.00 11.36 2.05
CA ALA A 244 -0.08 12.31 1.89
C ALA A 244 -0.35 13.02 3.22
N VAL A 245 -0.70 14.29 3.13
CA VAL A 245 -1.08 15.13 4.28
C VAL A 245 -2.55 15.51 4.18
N TYR A 246 -3.25 15.55 5.30
CA TYR A 246 -4.69 15.80 5.34
C TYR A 246 -5.03 16.95 6.26
N LEU A 247 -5.94 17.81 5.81
CA LEU A 247 -6.43 18.97 6.57
C LEU A 247 -7.97 19.04 6.49
N PRO A 248 -8.66 19.35 7.60
CA PRO A 248 -10.11 19.53 7.56
C PRO A 248 -10.49 20.87 6.90
N ILE A 249 -11.67 20.88 6.29
CA ILE A 249 -12.18 22.00 5.47
C ILE A 249 -12.44 23.27 6.27
N ASP A 250 -12.56 23.16 7.57
CA ASP A 250 -12.78 24.29 8.50
C ASP A 250 -11.49 24.85 9.12
N HIS A 251 -10.32 24.28 8.77
CA HIS A 251 -9.04 24.79 9.27
C HIS A 251 -8.73 26.18 8.70
N PRO A 252 -8.19 27.15 9.49
CA PRO A 252 -7.93 28.51 9.01
C PRO A 252 -6.95 28.62 7.84
N GLU A 253 -6.03 27.66 7.68
CA GLU A 253 -5.05 27.63 6.56
C GLU A 253 -5.52 26.80 5.36
N ILE A 254 -6.78 26.41 5.29
CA ILE A 254 -7.30 25.52 4.23
C ILE A 254 -7.11 26.10 2.82
N GLU A 255 -7.26 27.40 2.64
CA GLU A 255 -7.13 28.04 1.33
C GLU A 255 -5.70 27.90 0.76
N GLU A 256 -4.68 28.04 1.62
CA GLU A 256 -3.28 27.86 1.24
C GLU A 256 -2.94 26.38 1.05
N PHE A 257 -3.51 25.51 1.91
CA PHE A 257 -3.32 24.07 1.83
C PHE A 257 -3.85 23.48 0.51
N ILE A 258 -4.98 23.96 -0.02
CA ILE A 258 -5.53 23.55 -1.32
C ILE A 258 -4.51 23.80 -2.44
N GLU A 259 -3.73 24.87 -2.34
CA GLU A 259 -2.74 25.27 -3.34
C GLU A 259 -1.33 24.72 -3.09
N LEU A 260 -1.18 23.82 -2.11
CA LEU A 260 0.10 23.30 -1.66
C LEU A 260 0.99 22.73 -2.80
N ARG A 261 0.38 22.04 -3.75
CA ARG A 261 1.05 21.42 -4.91
C ARG A 261 1.05 22.25 -6.18
N ARG A 262 0.50 23.44 -6.16
CA ARG A 262 0.55 24.33 -7.33
C ARG A 262 2.00 24.83 -7.52
N PRO A 263 2.67 24.51 -8.64
CA PRO A 263 4.10 24.82 -8.80
C PRO A 263 4.38 26.31 -9.06
N THR A 264 3.36 27.06 -9.44
CA THR A 264 3.47 28.48 -9.81
C THR A 264 2.73 29.35 -8.83
N GLY A 265 3.24 30.58 -8.59
CA GLY A 265 2.65 31.58 -7.71
C GLY A 265 2.90 31.32 -6.22
N GLY A 266 2.83 32.38 -5.42
CA GLY A 266 3.05 32.34 -3.97
C GLY A 266 4.51 32.16 -3.54
N ASP A 267 4.72 31.97 -2.23
CA ASP A 267 6.03 31.74 -1.64
C ASP A 267 6.44 30.26 -1.84
N PRO A 268 7.56 29.95 -2.51
CA PRO A 268 8.06 28.59 -2.69
C PRO A 268 8.31 27.83 -1.37
N ASN A 269 8.63 28.56 -0.28
CA ASN A 269 8.85 27.97 1.04
C ASN A 269 7.54 27.49 1.69
N ARG A 270 6.41 27.83 1.14
CA ARG A 270 5.08 27.40 1.59
C ARG A 270 4.40 26.46 0.58
N LYS A 271 5.19 25.75 -0.22
CA LYS A 271 4.77 24.69 -1.16
C LYS A 271 5.38 23.35 -0.76
N ALA A 272 4.67 22.26 -1.07
CA ALA A 272 5.15 20.89 -0.87
C ALA A 272 4.80 20.08 -2.14
N LEU A 273 5.75 20.01 -3.07
CA LEU A 273 5.51 19.46 -4.41
C LEU A 273 5.71 17.93 -4.48
N ASN A 274 6.36 17.34 -3.47
CA ASN A 274 6.63 15.90 -3.41
C ASN A 274 5.63 15.13 -2.55
N LEU A 275 4.90 15.83 -1.66
CA LEU A 275 3.80 15.26 -0.89
C LEU A 275 2.50 15.29 -1.69
N HIS A 276 1.66 14.31 -1.44
CA HIS A 276 0.25 14.36 -1.82
C HIS A 276 -0.56 15.04 -0.72
N HIS A 277 -1.78 15.53 -1.06
CA HIS A 277 -2.61 16.13 -0.05
C HIS A 277 -4.09 15.84 -0.26
N GLY A 278 -4.84 15.81 0.83
CA GLY A 278 -6.28 15.58 0.83
C GLY A 278 -7.03 16.52 1.76
N VAL A 279 -8.24 16.90 1.36
CA VAL A 279 -9.14 17.72 2.15
C VAL A 279 -10.25 16.86 2.72
N LEU A 280 -10.48 17.01 4.04
CA LEU A 280 -11.56 16.33 4.74
C LEU A 280 -12.80 17.22 4.71
N VAL A 281 -13.80 16.78 3.96
CA VAL A 281 -15.01 17.56 3.68
C VAL A 281 -16.16 17.02 4.52
N SER A 282 -16.81 17.90 5.31
CA SER A 282 -17.97 17.53 6.12
C SER A 282 -19.29 17.66 5.35
N ASP A 283 -20.32 16.96 5.80
CA ASP A 283 -21.67 17.11 5.28
C ASP A 283 -22.20 18.52 5.47
N ALA A 284 -21.83 19.17 6.58
CA ALA A 284 -22.20 20.56 6.86
C ALA A 284 -21.64 21.51 5.80
N PHE A 285 -20.36 21.32 5.44
CA PHE A 285 -19.73 22.11 4.37
C PHE A 285 -20.40 21.89 3.02
N MET A 286 -20.68 20.63 2.66
CA MET A 286 -21.34 20.34 1.36
C MET A 286 -22.75 20.94 1.28
N ARG A 287 -23.49 20.96 2.39
CA ARG A 287 -24.79 21.66 2.45
C ARG A 287 -24.62 23.15 2.31
N ALA A 288 -23.62 23.75 2.95
CA ALA A 288 -23.31 25.17 2.80
C ALA A 288 -22.93 25.56 1.35
N VAL A 289 -22.18 24.66 0.66
CA VAL A 289 -21.88 24.82 -0.77
C VAL A 289 -23.16 24.82 -1.64
N GLU A 290 -24.10 23.90 -1.38
CA GLU A 290 -25.36 23.83 -2.11
C GLU A 290 -26.24 25.07 -1.84
N ALA A 291 -26.30 25.50 -0.57
CA ALA A 291 -27.12 26.63 -0.14
C ALA A 291 -26.50 28.03 -0.43
N ASP A 292 -25.23 28.05 -0.91
CA ASP A 292 -24.46 29.29 -1.12
C ASP A 292 -24.28 30.12 0.18
N GLU A 293 -23.94 29.39 1.25
CA GLU A 293 -23.78 29.95 2.59
C GLU A 293 -22.33 30.28 2.92
N ASP A 294 -22.15 31.07 3.98
CA ASP A 294 -20.85 31.32 4.57
C ASP A 294 -20.33 30.11 5.33
N TRP A 295 -19.00 29.96 5.35
CA TRP A 295 -18.28 28.91 6.07
C TRP A 295 -17.30 29.49 7.08
N LYS A 296 -17.31 28.97 8.30
CA LYS A 296 -16.43 29.42 9.37
C LYS A 296 -15.15 28.62 9.37
N LEU A 297 -14.02 29.29 9.30
CA LEU A 297 -12.71 28.73 9.54
C LEU A 297 -12.37 28.89 11.02
N VAL A 298 -12.08 27.76 11.69
CA VAL A 298 -12.08 27.66 13.14
C VAL A 298 -10.71 27.19 13.64
N SER A 299 -10.16 27.86 14.64
CA SER A 299 -8.94 27.42 15.29
C SER A 299 -9.15 26.05 15.94
N PRO A 300 -8.31 25.05 15.65
CA PRO A 300 -8.38 23.76 16.32
C PRO A 300 -7.97 23.81 17.80
N LYS A 301 -7.28 24.90 18.21
CA LYS A 301 -6.81 25.08 19.57
C LYS A 301 -7.93 25.32 20.59
N ASP A 302 -8.89 26.17 20.24
CA ASP A 302 -9.91 26.65 21.19
C ASP A 302 -11.31 26.86 20.57
N GLY A 303 -11.50 26.55 19.31
CA GLY A 303 -12.77 26.70 18.62
C GLY A 303 -13.09 28.13 18.19
N THR A 304 -12.15 29.08 18.31
CA THR A 304 -12.36 30.48 17.89
C THR A 304 -12.55 30.56 16.38
N VAL A 305 -13.57 31.30 15.93
CA VAL A 305 -13.77 31.61 14.50
C VAL A 305 -12.72 32.62 14.08
N MET A 306 -11.76 32.19 13.25
CA MET A 306 -10.67 33.02 12.76
C MET A 306 -11.04 33.84 11.51
N LYS A 307 -11.86 33.23 10.64
CA LYS A 307 -12.29 33.84 9.37
C LYS A 307 -13.65 33.29 8.97
N VAL A 308 -14.43 34.08 8.29
CA VAL A 308 -15.67 33.67 7.61
C VAL A 308 -15.48 33.86 6.12
N VAL A 309 -15.77 32.84 5.32
CA VAL A 309 -15.55 32.80 3.87
C VAL A 309 -16.75 32.18 3.18
N SER A 310 -16.90 32.39 1.87
CA SER A 310 -17.91 31.66 1.09
C SER A 310 -17.54 30.18 0.97
N ALA A 311 -18.46 29.29 1.35
CA ALA A 311 -18.27 27.84 1.16
C ALA A 311 -18.08 27.49 -0.32
N ARG A 312 -18.83 28.15 -1.19
CA ARG A 312 -18.74 27.97 -2.65
C ARG A 312 -17.40 28.39 -3.21
N ASP A 313 -16.79 29.46 -2.71
CA ASP A 313 -15.48 29.92 -3.18
C ASP A 313 -14.37 28.94 -2.81
N ILE A 314 -14.37 28.40 -1.58
CA ILE A 314 -13.45 27.34 -1.19
C ILE A 314 -13.65 26.11 -2.09
N TRP A 315 -14.89 25.72 -2.33
CA TRP A 315 -15.20 24.57 -3.18
C TRP A 315 -14.71 24.75 -4.62
N ILE A 316 -14.89 25.93 -5.20
CA ILE A 316 -14.36 26.28 -6.53
C ILE A 316 -12.82 26.20 -6.55
N LYS A 317 -12.14 26.64 -5.47
CA LYS A 317 -10.67 26.49 -5.34
C LYS A 317 -10.25 25.03 -5.35
N ILE A 318 -10.94 24.15 -4.60
CA ILE A 318 -10.68 22.71 -4.61
C ILE A 318 -10.83 22.15 -6.03
N LEU A 319 -11.94 22.40 -6.70
CA LEU A 319 -12.20 21.90 -8.05
C LEU A 319 -11.15 22.44 -9.06
N SER A 320 -10.75 23.71 -8.94
CA SER A 320 -9.70 24.29 -9.78
C SER A 320 -8.36 23.60 -9.58
N ALA A 321 -7.95 23.40 -8.33
CA ALA A 321 -6.72 22.69 -8.00
C ALA A 321 -6.75 21.25 -8.53
N ARG A 322 -7.89 20.55 -8.42
CA ARG A 322 -8.06 19.18 -8.94
C ARG A 322 -7.96 19.11 -10.46
N ILE A 323 -8.45 20.10 -11.19
CA ILE A 323 -8.28 20.18 -12.67
C ILE A 323 -6.82 20.44 -13.01
N GLU A 324 -6.13 21.31 -12.29
CA GLU A 324 -4.77 21.76 -12.61
C GLU A 324 -3.69 20.77 -12.19
N THR A 325 -3.86 20.12 -11.04
CA THR A 325 -2.81 19.26 -10.42
C THR A 325 -3.24 17.81 -10.21
N GLY A 326 -4.51 17.48 -10.41
CA GLY A 326 -5.09 16.19 -10.05
C GLY A 326 -5.48 16.06 -8.57
N GLU A 327 -5.08 16.99 -7.72
CA GLU A 327 -5.25 17.02 -6.27
C GLU A 327 -5.82 18.37 -5.81
N PRO A 328 -6.31 18.50 -4.54
CA PRO A 328 -6.31 17.54 -3.43
C PRO A 328 -7.25 16.36 -3.62
N TYR A 329 -6.98 15.22 -2.89
CA TYR A 329 -7.99 14.20 -2.68
C TYR A 329 -9.17 14.78 -1.89
N VAL A 330 -10.35 14.22 -2.08
CA VAL A 330 -11.54 14.63 -1.32
C VAL A 330 -12.00 13.44 -0.49
N VAL A 331 -12.05 13.60 0.83
CA VAL A 331 -12.57 12.61 1.76
C VAL A 331 -13.82 13.16 2.43
N TYR A 332 -14.96 12.54 2.19
CA TYR A 332 -16.23 12.87 2.85
C TYR A 332 -16.22 12.25 4.25
N ILE A 333 -15.66 12.99 5.20
CA ILE A 333 -15.28 12.46 6.51
C ILE A 333 -16.47 11.95 7.33
N ASP A 334 -17.64 12.53 7.15
CA ASP A 334 -18.86 12.08 7.85
C ASP A 334 -19.34 10.73 7.30
N HIS A 335 -19.18 10.47 5.99
CA HIS A 335 -19.48 9.17 5.39
C HIS A 335 -18.55 8.10 5.96
N VAL A 336 -17.27 8.43 6.09
CA VAL A 336 -16.27 7.55 6.69
C VAL A 336 -16.65 7.20 8.13
N ASN A 337 -16.89 8.22 8.97
CA ASN A 337 -17.17 8.02 10.39
C ASN A 337 -18.53 7.35 10.66
N ARG A 338 -19.51 7.50 9.76
CA ARG A 338 -20.74 6.70 9.84
C ARG A 338 -20.52 5.21 9.61
N ALA A 339 -19.52 4.85 8.82
CA ALA A 339 -19.26 3.48 8.39
C ALA A 339 -18.27 2.71 9.27
N ILE A 340 -17.60 3.36 10.24
CA ILE A 340 -16.67 2.66 11.14
C ILE A 340 -17.39 1.57 11.96
N PRO A 341 -16.70 0.50 12.37
CA PRO A 341 -17.26 -0.58 13.16
C PRO A 341 -17.87 -0.11 14.49
N GLU A 342 -18.89 -0.81 14.94
CA GLU A 342 -19.65 -0.44 16.15
C GLU A 342 -18.77 -0.33 17.39
N HIS A 343 -17.86 -1.28 17.61
CA HIS A 343 -16.94 -1.21 18.76
C HIS A 343 -16.02 0.01 18.72
N GLN A 344 -15.62 0.48 17.54
CA GLN A 344 -14.84 1.71 17.42
C GLN A 344 -15.67 2.94 17.80
N LYS A 345 -16.96 2.97 17.43
CA LYS A 345 -17.90 4.04 17.88
C LYS A 345 -18.09 4.01 19.40
N LEU A 346 -18.29 2.83 19.97
CA LEU A 346 -18.42 2.63 21.43
C LEU A 346 -17.16 3.03 22.21
N MET A 347 -16.00 2.93 21.58
CA MET A 347 -14.73 3.43 22.10
C MET A 347 -14.55 4.95 21.98
N GLY A 348 -15.42 5.63 21.25
CA GLY A 348 -15.28 7.05 20.93
C GLY A 348 -14.18 7.34 19.92
N LEU A 349 -13.73 6.34 19.17
CA LEU A 349 -12.72 6.52 18.13
C LEU A 349 -13.34 7.18 16.90
N THR A 350 -12.56 8.04 16.25
CA THR A 350 -12.94 8.73 15.01
C THR A 350 -11.81 8.66 14.00
N VAL A 351 -12.18 8.55 12.74
CA VAL A 351 -11.24 8.67 11.63
C VAL A 351 -11.07 10.14 11.29
N LYS A 352 -9.80 10.59 11.22
CA LYS A 352 -9.42 11.98 10.91
C LYS A 352 -8.54 12.08 9.66
N THR A 353 -8.12 10.97 9.08
CA THR A 353 -7.18 10.96 7.95
C THR A 353 -7.43 9.74 7.05
N SER A 354 -6.68 9.67 5.96
CA SER A 354 -6.57 8.49 5.12
C SER A 354 -5.10 8.21 4.79
N ASN A 355 -4.81 7.10 4.12
CA ASN A 355 -3.47 6.77 3.66
C ASN A 355 -3.07 7.54 2.38
N LEU A 356 -1.89 7.20 1.84
CA LEU A 356 -1.37 7.76 0.59
C LEU A 356 -2.33 7.65 -0.60
N CYS A 357 -3.10 6.56 -0.67
CA CYS A 357 -3.98 6.26 -1.82
C CYS A 357 -5.49 6.42 -1.51
N SER A 358 -5.82 6.96 -0.33
CA SER A 358 -7.19 7.35 0.07
C SER A 358 -8.22 6.21 0.22
N GLU A 359 -7.76 4.94 0.34
CA GLU A 359 -8.64 3.79 0.57
C GLU A 359 -8.71 3.33 2.03
N ILE A 360 -7.71 3.69 2.85
CA ILE A 360 -7.65 3.29 4.26
C ILE A 360 -8.25 4.37 5.14
N THR A 361 -9.22 4.00 5.95
CA THR A 361 -9.93 4.90 6.85
C THR A 361 -10.01 4.27 8.23
N LEU A 362 -8.94 4.46 9.01
CA LEU A 362 -8.74 3.90 10.34
C LEU A 362 -8.51 5.01 11.36
N PRO A 363 -8.91 4.84 12.63
CA PRO A 363 -8.71 5.81 13.69
C PRO A 363 -7.23 6.02 14.02
N THR A 364 -6.85 7.26 14.31
CA THR A 364 -5.51 7.66 14.76
C THR A 364 -5.56 8.47 16.04
N GLY A 365 -4.41 8.73 16.65
CA GLY A 365 -4.26 9.55 17.84
C GLY A 365 -4.61 8.83 19.12
N LEU A 366 -4.83 9.61 20.18
CA LEU A 366 -5.06 9.07 21.52
C LEU A 366 -6.38 8.32 21.64
N ASP A 367 -6.30 7.10 22.16
CA ASP A 367 -7.48 6.36 22.57
C ASP A 367 -7.91 6.73 24.01
N LYS A 368 -9.04 6.14 24.44
CA LYS A 368 -9.59 6.39 25.80
C LYS A 368 -8.64 6.01 26.94
N ASP A 369 -7.68 5.12 26.68
CA ASP A 369 -6.70 4.65 27.66
C ASP A 369 -5.41 5.51 27.65
N GLY A 370 -5.38 6.56 26.81
CA GLY A 370 -4.28 7.50 26.67
C GLY A 370 -3.12 6.99 25.83
N HIS A 371 -3.32 5.92 25.07
CA HIS A 371 -2.31 5.40 24.15
C HIS A 371 -2.50 5.98 22.75
N ASP A 372 -1.39 6.43 22.19
CA ASP A 372 -1.34 6.98 20.84
C ASP A 372 -1.35 5.85 19.79
N ARG A 373 -2.17 6.00 18.75
CA ARG A 373 -2.35 5.02 17.68
C ARG A 373 -1.83 5.57 16.36
N THR A 374 -0.91 4.84 15.76
CA THR A 374 -0.62 4.93 14.33
C THR A 374 -1.31 3.76 13.66
N ALA A 375 -2.34 4.04 12.87
CA ALA A 375 -3.12 2.99 12.23
C ALA A 375 -2.31 2.25 11.16
N VAL A 376 -2.57 0.94 11.06
CA VAL A 376 -1.86 0.03 10.15
C VAL A 376 -2.88 -0.74 9.33
N CYS A 377 -2.67 -0.83 8.02
CA CYS A 377 -3.48 -1.68 7.17
C CYS A 377 -2.63 -2.68 6.37
N CYS A 378 -2.99 -3.95 6.51
CA CYS A 378 -2.45 -5.05 5.74
C CYS A 378 -3.33 -5.27 4.51
N LEU A 379 -2.77 -5.02 3.32
CA LEU A 379 -3.50 -5.05 2.05
C LEU A 379 -3.16 -6.28 1.21
N SER A 380 -4.16 -6.76 0.47
CA SER A 380 -4.01 -7.70 -0.65
C SER A 380 -5.25 -7.63 -1.52
N SER A 381 -5.20 -8.17 -2.75
CA SER A 381 -6.31 -8.01 -3.69
C SER A 381 -6.69 -9.31 -4.39
N LEU A 382 -7.99 -9.57 -4.45
CA LEU A 382 -8.60 -10.61 -5.27
C LEU A 382 -8.64 -10.17 -6.74
N ASN A 383 -8.49 -11.08 -7.67
CA ASN A 383 -8.63 -10.80 -9.08
C ASN A 383 -10.05 -11.13 -9.55
N LEU A 384 -10.87 -10.11 -9.79
CA LEU A 384 -12.23 -10.26 -10.28
C LEU A 384 -12.29 -10.75 -11.73
N GLU A 385 -11.22 -10.58 -12.51
CA GLU A 385 -11.14 -11.14 -13.85
C GLU A 385 -11.31 -12.66 -13.85
N THR A 386 -10.81 -13.32 -12.80
CA THR A 386 -10.91 -14.77 -12.59
C THR A 386 -12.06 -15.14 -11.64
N TYR A 387 -13.03 -14.25 -11.42
CA TYR A 387 -14.15 -14.48 -10.53
C TYR A 387 -14.89 -15.80 -10.77
N PRO A 388 -15.20 -16.19 -12.05
CA PRO A 388 -15.90 -17.46 -12.32
C PRO A 388 -15.11 -18.71 -11.88
N GLU A 389 -13.79 -18.64 -11.78
CA GLU A 389 -12.95 -19.75 -11.37
C GLU A 389 -12.97 -19.98 -9.86
N TRP A 390 -13.28 -18.95 -9.06
CA TRP A 390 -13.21 -19.02 -7.60
C TRP A 390 -14.50 -18.67 -6.86
N GLU A 391 -15.55 -18.20 -7.56
CA GLU A 391 -16.79 -17.76 -6.91
C GLU A 391 -17.41 -18.85 -6.01
N ASP A 392 -17.35 -20.10 -6.43
CA ASP A 392 -17.91 -21.26 -5.70
C ASP A 392 -16.85 -22.01 -4.86
N HIS A 393 -15.60 -21.51 -4.80
CA HIS A 393 -14.55 -22.19 -4.04
C HIS A 393 -14.77 -22.03 -2.51
N PRO A 394 -14.94 -23.14 -1.76
CA PRO A 394 -15.47 -23.10 -0.40
C PRO A 394 -14.52 -22.45 0.63
N HIS A 395 -13.21 -22.42 0.35
CA HIS A 395 -12.20 -21.96 1.29
C HIS A 395 -11.52 -20.66 0.88
N PHE A 396 -11.70 -20.18 -0.35
CA PHE A 396 -10.85 -19.16 -0.94
C PHE A 396 -10.77 -17.87 -0.10
N ILE A 397 -11.90 -17.24 0.19
CA ILE A 397 -11.92 -15.98 0.96
C ILE A 397 -11.48 -16.22 2.42
N GLU A 398 -11.84 -17.36 3.02
CA GLU A 398 -11.40 -17.69 4.38
C GLU A 398 -9.88 -17.85 4.44
N ASP A 399 -9.27 -18.60 3.51
CA ASP A 399 -7.83 -18.80 3.45
C ASP A 399 -7.08 -17.48 3.26
N VAL A 400 -7.60 -16.58 2.39
CA VAL A 400 -7.02 -15.26 2.19
C VAL A 400 -7.14 -14.39 3.46
N MET A 401 -8.25 -14.47 4.19
CA MET A 401 -8.39 -13.74 5.46
C MET A 401 -7.46 -14.30 6.54
N ARG A 402 -7.22 -15.61 6.59
CA ARG A 402 -6.20 -16.25 7.46
C ARG A 402 -4.80 -15.80 7.10
N PHE A 403 -4.48 -15.76 5.82
CA PHE A 403 -3.23 -15.23 5.31
C PHE A 403 -2.99 -13.79 5.80
N LEU A 404 -3.98 -12.91 5.67
CA LEU A 404 -3.87 -11.52 6.12
C LEU A 404 -3.72 -11.40 7.64
N ASP A 405 -4.38 -12.27 8.43
CA ASP A 405 -4.19 -12.34 9.89
C ASP A 405 -2.76 -12.73 10.26
N ASN A 406 -2.15 -13.66 9.52
CA ASN A 406 -0.78 -14.10 9.73
C ASN A 406 0.24 -13.04 9.31
N VAL A 407 0.01 -12.34 8.18
CA VAL A 407 0.82 -11.18 7.76
C VAL A 407 0.81 -10.08 8.82
N LEU A 408 -0.37 -9.77 9.38
CA LEU A 408 -0.49 -8.78 10.42
C LEU A 408 0.17 -9.21 11.73
N SER A 409 0.12 -10.51 12.07
CA SER A 409 0.80 -11.08 13.25
C SER A 409 2.33 -10.99 13.10
N ASP A 410 2.86 -11.30 11.92
CA ASP A 410 4.28 -11.15 11.59
C ASP A 410 4.75 -9.69 11.75
N PHE A 411 3.94 -8.72 11.29
CA PHE A 411 4.22 -7.31 11.54
C PHE A 411 4.24 -6.96 13.03
N ILE A 412 3.22 -7.37 13.79
CA ILE A 412 3.13 -7.08 15.24
C ILE A 412 4.35 -7.61 15.99
N GLU A 413 4.83 -8.79 15.61
CA GLU A 413 6.00 -9.44 16.22
C GLU A 413 7.31 -8.74 15.83
N LYS A 414 7.48 -8.38 14.55
CA LYS A 414 8.73 -7.84 14.00
C LYS A 414 8.87 -6.33 14.05
N ALA A 415 7.77 -5.59 14.32
CA ALA A 415 7.81 -4.13 14.35
C ALA A 415 8.77 -3.64 15.43
N PRO A 416 9.76 -2.78 15.10
CA PRO A 416 10.73 -2.25 16.07
C PRO A 416 10.08 -1.27 17.05
N ASP A 417 10.77 -0.93 18.12
CA ASP A 417 10.27 0.01 19.13
C ASP A 417 10.04 1.42 18.56
N SER A 418 10.78 1.82 17.52
CA SER A 418 10.52 3.07 16.77
C SER A 418 9.13 3.11 16.10
N MET A 419 8.43 1.98 16.02
CA MET A 419 7.06 1.83 15.47
C MET A 419 6.08 1.34 16.54
N ALA A 420 6.31 1.64 17.82
CA ALA A 420 5.50 1.14 18.94
C ALA A 420 4.03 1.53 18.83
N LYS A 421 3.70 2.74 18.36
CA LYS A 421 2.31 3.20 18.13
C LYS A 421 1.60 2.37 17.06
N ALA A 422 2.32 2.05 15.97
CA ALA A 422 1.81 1.21 14.89
C ALA A 422 1.60 -0.24 15.35
N ARG A 423 2.56 -0.81 16.09
CA ARG A 423 2.45 -2.13 16.70
C ARG A 423 1.26 -2.22 17.65
N TYR A 424 1.07 -1.20 18.50
CA TYR A 424 -0.05 -1.12 19.43
C TYR A 424 -1.39 -1.08 18.69
N ALA A 425 -1.57 -0.18 17.72
CA ALA A 425 -2.80 -0.09 16.95
C ALA A 425 -3.12 -1.40 16.22
N ALA A 426 -2.12 -1.99 15.53
CA ALA A 426 -2.26 -3.25 14.82
C ALA A 426 -2.71 -4.39 15.74
N MET A 427 -2.14 -4.48 16.95
CA MET A 427 -2.52 -5.47 17.96
C MET A 427 -3.95 -5.26 18.44
N ARG A 428 -4.36 -4.01 18.70
CA ARG A 428 -5.67 -3.67 19.27
C ARG A 428 -6.81 -3.92 18.30
N GLU A 429 -6.72 -3.45 17.08
CA GLU A 429 -7.82 -3.46 16.12
C GLU A 429 -7.72 -4.57 15.07
N ARG A 430 -6.54 -5.11 14.80
CA ARG A 430 -6.26 -6.12 13.77
C ARG A 430 -6.93 -5.81 12.42
N SER A 431 -6.93 -4.55 12.01
CA SER A 431 -7.55 -4.12 10.75
C SER A 431 -6.79 -4.64 9.55
N VAL A 432 -7.50 -5.17 8.56
CA VAL A 432 -6.99 -5.59 7.26
C VAL A 432 -7.78 -4.93 6.14
N GLY A 433 -7.22 -4.90 4.95
CA GLY A 433 -7.83 -4.30 3.76
C GLY A 433 -7.80 -5.28 2.59
N LEU A 434 -8.65 -6.30 2.61
CA LEU A 434 -8.85 -7.13 1.42
C LEU A 434 -9.55 -6.30 0.35
N GLY A 435 -8.88 -6.10 -0.78
CA GLY A 435 -9.39 -5.37 -1.93
C GLY A 435 -9.59 -6.26 -3.14
N VAL A 436 -9.76 -5.60 -4.28
CA VAL A 436 -9.95 -6.26 -5.57
C VAL A 436 -9.17 -5.55 -6.66
N MET A 437 -8.95 -6.25 -7.78
CA MET A 437 -8.52 -5.73 -9.07
C MET A 437 -9.24 -6.49 -10.17
N GLY A 438 -9.17 -6.02 -11.40
CA GLY A 438 -9.66 -6.77 -12.55
C GLY A 438 -11.16 -6.64 -12.85
N PHE A 439 -11.88 -5.65 -12.27
CA PHE A 439 -13.31 -5.50 -12.53
C PHE A 439 -13.61 -5.18 -13.99
N HIS A 440 -12.90 -4.22 -14.59
CA HIS A 440 -13.10 -3.89 -16.00
C HIS A 440 -12.67 -5.05 -16.93
N SER A 441 -11.55 -5.71 -16.61
CA SER A 441 -11.10 -6.90 -17.33
C SER A 441 -12.14 -8.03 -17.30
N PHE A 442 -12.80 -8.24 -16.15
CA PHE A 442 -13.92 -9.17 -16.05
C PHE A 442 -15.07 -8.78 -16.98
N LEU A 443 -15.47 -7.51 -16.98
CA LEU A 443 -16.56 -7.05 -17.84
C LEU A 443 -16.22 -7.24 -19.33
N GLN A 444 -15.00 -6.89 -19.75
CA GLN A 444 -14.54 -7.10 -21.11
C GLN A 444 -14.50 -8.61 -21.49
N ARG A 445 -14.06 -9.46 -20.55
CA ARG A 445 -14.14 -10.92 -20.72
C ARG A 445 -15.55 -11.43 -20.95
N GLN A 446 -16.55 -10.77 -20.33
CA GLN A 446 -17.97 -11.10 -20.49
C GLN A 446 -18.65 -10.36 -21.68
N GLY A 447 -17.91 -9.56 -22.46
CA GLY A 447 -18.47 -8.72 -23.50
C GLY A 447 -19.45 -7.65 -23.00
N LEU A 448 -19.22 -7.14 -21.79
CA LEU A 448 -20.10 -6.18 -21.13
C LEU A 448 -19.46 -4.78 -21.06
N PRO A 449 -20.17 -3.72 -21.50
CA PRO A 449 -19.73 -2.36 -21.29
C PRO A 449 -19.65 -2.01 -19.81
N PHE A 450 -18.63 -1.22 -19.42
CA PHE A 450 -18.49 -0.73 -18.05
C PHE A 450 -19.69 0.10 -17.61
N GLY A 451 -20.23 0.92 -18.49
CA GLY A 451 -21.38 1.78 -18.28
C GLY A 451 -22.73 1.07 -18.50
N SER A 452 -22.93 -0.13 -17.96
CA SER A 452 -24.15 -0.90 -18.21
C SER A 452 -24.87 -1.36 -16.93
N ALA A 453 -26.16 -1.63 -17.04
CA ALA A 453 -26.97 -2.18 -15.96
C ALA A 453 -26.48 -3.58 -15.53
N LEU A 454 -25.99 -4.39 -16.46
CA LEU A 454 -25.42 -5.70 -16.16
C LEU A 454 -24.11 -5.59 -15.37
N ALA A 455 -23.25 -4.63 -15.71
CA ALA A 455 -22.05 -4.34 -14.93
C ALA A 455 -22.41 -3.97 -13.46
N LYS A 456 -23.48 -3.20 -13.27
CA LYS A 456 -24.01 -2.86 -11.93
C LYS A 456 -24.48 -4.11 -11.16
N VAL A 457 -25.17 -5.03 -11.81
CA VAL A 457 -25.61 -6.30 -11.20
C VAL A 457 -24.40 -7.13 -10.75
N TRP A 458 -23.39 -7.29 -11.61
CA TRP A 458 -22.16 -8.00 -11.26
C TRP A 458 -21.40 -7.32 -10.12
N ASN A 459 -21.26 -6.01 -10.16
CA ASN A 459 -20.64 -5.24 -9.09
C ASN A 459 -21.28 -5.54 -7.73
N MET A 460 -22.60 -5.45 -7.64
CA MET A 460 -23.33 -5.71 -6.39
C MET A 460 -23.23 -7.19 -5.94
N ARG A 461 -23.35 -8.14 -6.87
CA ARG A 461 -23.25 -9.59 -6.58
C ARG A 461 -21.89 -9.93 -5.97
N MET A 462 -20.79 -9.51 -6.64
CA MET A 462 -19.43 -9.80 -6.21
C MET A 462 -19.14 -9.23 -4.82
N PHE A 463 -19.42 -7.95 -4.60
CA PHE A 463 -19.11 -7.31 -3.33
C PHE A 463 -19.99 -7.79 -2.17
N LYS A 464 -21.23 -8.15 -2.41
CA LYS A 464 -22.09 -8.80 -1.41
C LYS A 464 -21.52 -10.16 -0.98
N GLN A 465 -21.05 -10.95 -1.93
CA GLN A 465 -20.44 -12.25 -1.65
C GLN A 465 -19.12 -12.10 -0.89
N ILE A 466 -18.18 -11.29 -1.40
CA ILE A 466 -16.87 -11.06 -0.77
C ILE A 466 -17.05 -10.57 0.67
N ARG A 467 -17.95 -9.59 0.89
CA ARG A 467 -18.25 -9.09 2.23
C ARG A 467 -18.82 -10.18 3.15
N GLY A 468 -19.78 -10.93 2.68
CA GLY A 468 -20.42 -12.00 3.48
C GLY A 468 -19.42 -13.07 3.90
N GLN A 469 -18.55 -13.51 2.98
CA GLN A 469 -17.50 -14.50 3.25
C GLN A 469 -16.40 -13.94 4.16
N ALA A 470 -15.96 -12.69 3.98
CA ALA A 470 -14.99 -12.04 4.86
C ALA A 470 -15.51 -11.86 6.29
N ASP A 471 -16.81 -11.51 6.46
CA ASP A 471 -17.45 -11.42 7.76
C ASP A 471 -17.56 -12.81 8.44
N ALA A 472 -17.85 -13.85 7.68
CA ALA A 472 -17.89 -15.23 8.18
C ALA A 472 -16.50 -15.70 8.63
N ALA A 473 -15.46 -15.42 7.82
CA ALA A 473 -14.07 -15.73 8.13
C ALA A 473 -13.60 -15.00 9.40
N SER A 474 -13.90 -13.71 9.54
CA SER A 474 -13.56 -12.95 10.73
C SER A 474 -14.15 -13.53 12.01
N ARG A 475 -15.45 -13.88 11.98
CA ARG A 475 -16.10 -14.51 13.13
C ARG A 475 -15.57 -15.92 13.44
N LYS A 476 -15.20 -16.69 12.41
CA LYS A 476 -14.58 -18.00 12.59
C LYS A 476 -13.20 -17.87 13.22
N LEU A 477 -12.36 -16.99 12.70
CA LEU A 477 -11.02 -16.71 13.27
C LEU A 477 -11.10 -16.13 14.69
N ALA A 478 -12.10 -15.31 14.99
CA ALA A 478 -12.34 -14.83 16.36
C ALA A 478 -12.63 -15.97 17.34
N LYS A 479 -13.34 -17.01 16.92
CA LYS A 479 -13.58 -18.21 17.76
C LYS A 479 -12.32 -19.07 17.93
N GLU A 480 -11.50 -19.17 16.90
CA GLU A 480 -10.29 -19.99 16.90
C GLU A 480 -9.10 -19.30 17.61
N ARG A 481 -8.93 -18.00 17.41
CA ARG A 481 -7.73 -17.24 17.81
C ARG A 481 -8.01 -16.09 18.78
N GLY A 482 -9.28 -15.91 19.17
CA GLY A 482 -9.75 -14.75 19.93
C GLY A 482 -10.15 -13.58 19.04
N ALA A 483 -11.13 -12.81 19.50
CA ALA A 483 -11.51 -11.54 18.90
C ALA A 483 -10.38 -10.52 19.03
N CYS A 484 -10.32 -9.52 18.15
CA CYS A 484 -9.38 -8.40 18.36
C CYS A 484 -9.73 -7.69 19.69
N PRO A 485 -8.70 -7.18 20.41
CA PRO A 485 -8.91 -6.62 21.75
C PRO A 485 -9.97 -5.50 21.80
N ASP A 486 -10.05 -4.67 20.77
CA ASP A 486 -11.03 -3.59 20.71
C ASP A 486 -12.48 -4.11 20.58
N ALA A 487 -12.71 -5.16 19.79
CA ALA A 487 -14.02 -5.80 19.69
C ALA A 487 -14.36 -6.61 20.95
N ALA A 488 -13.38 -7.34 21.48
CA ALA A 488 -13.53 -8.16 22.69
C ALA A 488 -13.94 -7.34 23.92
N ALA A 489 -13.48 -6.09 24.03
CA ALA A 489 -13.84 -5.17 25.11
C ALA A 489 -15.36 -4.90 25.21
N PHE A 490 -16.10 -5.15 24.12
CA PHE A 490 -17.56 -4.98 24.05
C PHE A 490 -18.30 -6.30 23.79
N GLY A 491 -17.64 -7.45 23.96
CA GLY A 491 -18.25 -8.76 23.74
C GLY A 491 -18.53 -9.08 22.27
N ILE A 492 -17.91 -8.34 21.33
CA ILE A 492 -18.09 -8.54 19.90
C ILE A 492 -17.06 -9.55 19.39
N MET A 493 -17.56 -10.63 18.75
CA MET A 493 -16.74 -11.74 18.25
C MET A 493 -16.31 -11.47 16.79
N GLU A 494 -15.41 -10.52 16.61
CA GLU A 494 -14.77 -10.19 15.34
C GLU A 494 -13.25 -10.26 15.48
N ARG A 495 -12.56 -10.97 14.55
CA ARG A 495 -11.09 -11.04 14.52
C ARG A 495 -10.49 -9.74 14.04
N PHE A 496 -11.16 -9.05 13.12
CA PHE A 496 -10.73 -7.82 12.48
C PHE A 496 -11.74 -6.71 12.76
N SER A 497 -11.27 -5.54 13.13
CA SER A 497 -12.10 -4.34 13.19
C SER A 497 -12.57 -3.95 11.79
N ASN A 498 -11.64 -3.85 10.85
CA ASN A 498 -11.92 -3.58 9.43
C ASN A 498 -11.41 -4.72 8.55
N LYS A 499 -12.10 -5.00 7.42
CA LYS A 499 -11.83 -6.17 6.57
C LYS A 499 -11.55 -5.80 5.12
N LEU A 500 -12.27 -4.82 4.56
CA LEU A 500 -12.26 -4.51 3.13
C LEU A 500 -11.87 -3.07 2.85
N ALA A 501 -10.96 -2.89 1.88
CA ALA A 501 -10.54 -1.61 1.31
C ALA A 501 -10.09 -1.83 -0.14
N ILE A 502 -10.36 -0.91 -1.05
CA ILE A 502 -9.97 -1.07 -2.46
C ILE A 502 -8.80 -0.16 -2.79
N ALA A 503 -7.61 -0.75 -2.89
CA ALA A 503 -6.37 -0.10 -3.29
C ALA A 503 -6.26 0.07 -4.82
N PRO A 504 -5.37 0.95 -5.31
CA PRO A 504 -5.20 1.16 -6.76
C PRO A 504 -4.55 -0.02 -7.49
N THR A 505 -3.81 -0.88 -6.81
CA THR A 505 -3.12 -2.09 -7.32
C THR A 505 -2.20 -1.88 -8.53
N ALA A 506 -1.64 -0.70 -8.72
CA ALA A 506 -0.89 -0.32 -9.93
C ALA A 506 0.26 -1.27 -10.30
N SER A 507 0.93 -1.88 -9.32
CA SER A 507 2.04 -2.82 -9.57
C SER A 507 1.57 -4.27 -9.62
N ILE A 508 0.71 -4.68 -8.68
CA ILE A 508 0.30 -6.09 -8.59
C ILE A 508 -0.68 -6.50 -9.69
N SER A 509 -1.43 -5.57 -10.29
CA SER A 509 -2.26 -5.85 -11.47
C SER A 509 -1.42 -6.22 -12.71
N ILE A 510 -0.23 -5.62 -12.86
CA ILE A 510 0.73 -5.97 -13.92
C ILE A 510 1.21 -7.42 -13.73
N ILE A 511 1.56 -7.79 -12.50
CA ILE A 511 1.98 -9.15 -12.14
C ILE A 511 0.82 -10.14 -12.33
N CYS A 512 -0.39 -9.72 -11.99
CA CYS A 512 -1.61 -10.53 -12.08
C CYS A 512 -2.16 -10.61 -13.51
N GLY A 513 -1.30 -10.99 -14.48
CA GLY A 513 -1.66 -11.20 -15.88
C GLY A 513 -2.04 -9.92 -16.66
N GLY A 514 -1.64 -8.73 -16.17
CA GLY A 514 -1.97 -7.45 -16.78
C GLY A 514 -3.46 -7.10 -16.70
N THR A 515 -4.13 -7.54 -15.63
CA THR A 515 -5.54 -7.22 -15.36
C THR A 515 -5.75 -5.73 -15.09
N SER A 516 -6.99 -5.25 -15.19
CA SER A 516 -7.30 -3.83 -14.89
C SER A 516 -7.00 -3.49 -13.42
N PRO A 517 -6.38 -2.32 -13.14
CA PRO A 517 -5.95 -1.97 -11.79
C PRO A 517 -7.14 -1.59 -10.90
N GLY A 518 -7.13 -2.08 -9.66
CA GLY A 518 -8.15 -1.76 -8.67
C GLY A 518 -9.56 -2.00 -9.20
N ILE A 519 -10.38 -0.97 -9.06
CA ILE A 519 -11.78 -0.98 -9.49
C ILE A 519 -12.03 -0.09 -10.70
N GLU A 520 -10.98 0.53 -11.23
CA GLU A 520 -11.08 1.49 -12.30
C GLU A 520 -11.10 0.83 -13.69
N PRO A 521 -11.69 1.50 -14.70
CA PRO A 521 -11.54 1.09 -16.07
C PRO A 521 -10.10 1.32 -16.57
N ILE A 522 -9.70 0.56 -17.59
CA ILE A 522 -8.37 0.71 -18.20
C ILE A 522 -8.27 2.06 -18.92
N ALA A 523 -7.11 2.71 -18.77
CA ALA A 523 -6.89 4.04 -19.37
C ALA A 523 -6.67 4.00 -20.88
N ALA A 524 -6.19 2.89 -21.44
CA ALA A 524 -5.93 2.70 -22.86
C ALA A 524 -5.90 1.21 -23.22
N ASN A 525 -6.38 0.81 -24.39
CA ASN A 525 -6.33 -0.58 -24.88
C ASN A 525 -4.94 -0.96 -25.43
N ALA A 526 -4.13 0.02 -25.80
CA ALA A 526 -2.73 -0.18 -26.20
C ALA A 526 -1.88 1.00 -25.75
N PHE A 527 -0.72 0.72 -25.17
CA PHE A 527 0.25 1.74 -24.78
C PHE A 527 1.65 1.15 -24.63
N THR A 528 2.66 2.02 -24.62
CA THR A 528 4.04 1.63 -24.32
C THR A 528 4.38 2.04 -22.89
N HIS A 529 4.72 1.06 -22.07
CA HIS A 529 5.20 1.31 -20.71
C HIS A 529 6.74 1.30 -20.69
N LYS A 530 7.33 2.40 -20.22
CA LYS A 530 8.79 2.54 -20.10
C LYS A 530 9.20 2.28 -18.66
N THR A 531 10.14 1.36 -18.46
CA THR A 531 10.78 1.05 -17.18
C THR A 531 12.29 1.23 -17.31
N LEU A 532 13.01 1.09 -16.19
CA LEU A 532 14.49 1.04 -16.21
C LEU A 532 15.01 -0.17 -17.00
N SER A 533 14.27 -1.26 -17.04
CA SER A 533 14.60 -2.51 -17.73
C SER A 533 14.23 -2.51 -19.22
N GLY A 534 13.50 -1.49 -19.72
CA GLY A 534 13.13 -1.40 -21.13
C GLY A 534 11.74 -0.82 -21.38
N SER A 535 11.31 -0.90 -22.65
CA SER A 535 9.99 -0.49 -23.11
C SER A 535 9.14 -1.71 -23.43
N PHE A 536 7.94 -1.78 -22.86
CA PHE A 536 7.01 -2.88 -23.03
C PHE A 536 5.76 -2.39 -23.76
N ALA A 537 5.43 -3.00 -24.89
CA ALA A 537 4.14 -2.82 -25.54
C ALA A 537 3.08 -3.60 -24.74
N VAL A 538 2.08 -2.90 -24.24
CA VAL A 538 0.95 -3.49 -23.54
C VAL A 538 -0.27 -3.42 -24.44
N ARG A 539 -0.91 -4.57 -24.67
CA ARG A 539 -2.13 -4.72 -25.47
C ARG A 539 -3.24 -5.32 -24.61
N ASN A 540 -4.46 -4.87 -24.79
CA ASN A 540 -5.62 -5.46 -24.13
C ASN A 540 -5.91 -6.84 -24.73
N LYS A 541 -5.75 -7.88 -23.93
CA LYS A 541 -5.86 -9.29 -24.37
C LYS A 541 -7.24 -9.68 -24.90
N TYR A 542 -8.31 -9.07 -24.39
CA TYR A 542 -9.68 -9.33 -24.87
C TYR A 542 -9.95 -8.66 -26.21
N LEU A 543 -9.42 -7.46 -26.40
CA LEU A 543 -9.42 -6.79 -27.68
C LEU A 543 -8.55 -7.55 -28.69
N GLU A 544 -7.39 -8.04 -28.26
CA GLU A 544 -6.50 -8.84 -29.12
C GLU A 544 -7.21 -10.10 -29.64
N ALA A 545 -7.93 -10.79 -28.75
CA ALA A 545 -8.73 -11.96 -29.16
C ALA A 545 -9.83 -11.59 -30.17
N LEU A 546 -10.56 -10.50 -29.93
CA LEU A 546 -11.59 -10.00 -30.84
C LEU A 546 -11.01 -9.59 -32.22
N LEU A 547 -9.87 -8.87 -32.20
CA LEU A 547 -9.19 -8.47 -33.43
C LEU A 547 -8.68 -9.67 -34.21
N ALA A 548 -8.19 -10.73 -33.53
CA ALA A 548 -7.78 -11.98 -34.16
C ALA A 548 -8.97 -12.70 -34.83
N GLU A 549 -10.11 -12.78 -34.14
CA GLU A 549 -11.34 -13.35 -34.68
C GLU A 549 -11.81 -12.63 -35.95
N LYS A 550 -11.69 -11.29 -35.94
CA LYS A 550 -12.08 -10.46 -37.11
C LYS A 550 -11.00 -10.35 -38.20
N GLY A 551 -9.80 -10.92 -37.99
CA GLY A 551 -8.71 -10.89 -38.95
C GLY A 551 -7.97 -9.56 -39.04
N HIS A 552 -8.03 -8.74 -37.96
CA HIS A 552 -7.40 -7.43 -37.83
C HIS A 552 -6.38 -7.35 -36.71
N ASN A 553 -5.84 -8.48 -36.24
CA ASN A 553 -4.78 -8.50 -35.20
C ASN A 553 -3.38 -8.29 -35.81
N ASP A 554 -3.15 -7.13 -36.39
CA ASP A 554 -1.93 -6.74 -37.08
C ASP A 554 -1.30 -5.47 -36.45
N ASP A 555 -0.04 -5.22 -36.79
CA ASP A 555 0.70 -4.07 -36.22
C ASP A 555 0.17 -2.71 -36.70
N GLU A 556 -0.48 -2.63 -37.86
CA GLU A 556 -1.10 -1.40 -38.36
C GLU A 556 -2.30 -1.02 -37.48
N THR A 557 -3.17 -1.97 -37.20
CA THR A 557 -4.33 -1.78 -36.29
C THR A 557 -3.86 -1.38 -34.90
N TRP A 558 -2.87 -2.06 -34.31
CA TRP A 558 -2.35 -1.71 -32.97
C TRP A 558 -1.63 -0.36 -32.93
N SER A 559 -0.95 0.01 -34.00
CA SER A 559 -0.33 1.33 -34.13
C SER A 559 -1.40 2.42 -34.21
N SER A 560 -2.47 2.19 -34.98
CA SER A 560 -3.63 3.10 -35.06
C SER A 560 -4.30 3.28 -33.70
N ILE A 561 -4.56 2.21 -32.96
CA ILE A 561 -5.11 2.27 -31.59
C ILE A 561 -4.19 3.10 -30.68
N THR A 562 -2.89 2.86 -30.70
CA THR A 562 -1.91 3.58 -29.88
C THR A 562 -1.86 5.07 -30.21
N LEU A 563 -1.87 5.44 -31.48
CA LEU A 563 -1.89 6.84 -31.95
C LEU A 563 -3.17 7.57 -31.54
N ASN A 564 -4.30 6.85 -31.44
CA ASN A 564 -5.56 7.39 -30.96
C ASN A 564 -5.71 7.28 -29.42
N GLY A 565 -4.60 7.22 -28.68
CA GLY A 565 -4.60 7.20 -27.21
C GLY A 565 -5.21 5.94 -26.59
N GLY A 566 -5.15 4.83 -27.31
CA GLY A 566 -5.69 3.54 -26.88
C GLY A 566 -7.20 3.36 -27.17
N SER A 567 -7.83 4.29 -27.88
CA SER A 567 -9.23 4.23 -28.28
C SER A 567 -9.44 3.30 -29.47
N VAL A 568 -10.60 2.66 -29.50
CA VAL A 568 -11.05 1.82 -30.63
C VAL A 568 -12.21 2.46 -31.42
N GLN A 569 -12.64 3.66 -31.03
CA GLN A 569 -13.84 4.31 -31.57
C GLN A 569 -13.76 4.61 -33.08
N HIS A 570 -12.54 4.76 -33.61
CA HIS A 570 -12.25 5.05 -35.00
C HIS A 570 -12.20 3.79 -35.93
N LEU A 571 -12.32 2.60 -35.33
CA LEU A 571 -12.22 1.34 -36.11
C LEU A 571 -13.59 0.96 -36.70
N ASP A 572 -13.77 1.15 -37.99
CA ASP A 572 -15.08 0.96 -38.67
C ASP A 572 -15.54 -0.49 -38.73
N PHE A 573 -14.62 -1.46 -38.59
CA PHE A 573 -14.94 -2.89 -38.61
C PHE A 573 -15.45 -3.42 -37.25
N LEU A 574 -15.43 -2.62 -36.18
CA LEU A 574 -16.04 -2.93 -34.89
C LEU A 574 -17.48 -2.39 -34.85
N SER A 575 -18.41 -3.18 -34.33
CA SER A 575 -19.78 -2.75 -34.06
C SER A 575 -19.81 -1.74 -32.91
N ASP A 576 -20.89 -0.98 -32.75
CA ASP A 576 -21.07 -0.03 -31.67
C ASP A 576 -21.03 -0.71 -30.30
N ASP A 577 -21.65 -1.90 -30.16
CA ASP A 577 -21.61 -2.69 -28.92
C ASP A 577 -20.16 -3.10 -28.55
N GLU A 578 -19.37 -3.54 -29.54
CA GLU A 578 -17.96 -3.87 -29.30
C GLU A 578 -17.13 -2.64 -28.92
N LYS A 579 -17.39 -1.49 -29.54
CA LYS A 579 -16.75 -0.23 -29.18
C LYS A 579 -17.09 0.22 -27.75
N GLU A 580 -18.33 0.00 -27.31
CA GLU A 580 -18.73 0.29 -25.93
C GLU A 580 -18.01 -0.60 -24.90
N VAL A 581 -17.79 -1.89 -25.20
CA VAL A 581 -17.04 -2.82 -24.32
C VAL A 581 -15.60 -2.38 -24.14
N PHE A 582 -14.98 -1.85 -25.19
CA PHE A 582 -13.55 -1.45 -25.16
C PHE A 582 -13.34 0.06 -25.02
N GLN A 583 -14.33 0.79 -24.51
CA GLN A 583 -14.14 2.18 -24.11
C GLN A 583 -13.01 2.30 -23.08
N THR A 584 -12.14 3.30 -23.29
CA THR A 584 -11.11 3.67 -22.31
C THR A 584 -11.71 4.42 -21.13
N ALA A 585 -11.00 4.52 -20.03
CA ALA A 585 -11.43 5.28 -18.87
C ALA A 585 -11.79 6.74 -19.17
N PHE A 586 -11.16 7.34 -20.20
CA PHE A 586 -11.44 8.72 -20.63
C PHE A 586 -12.68 8.84 -21.53
N GLU A 587 -13.18 7.76 -22.07
CA GLU A 587 -14.38 7.71 -22.92
C GLU A 587 -15.63 7.34 -22.15
N ILE A 588 -15.46 6.59 -21.05
CA ILE A 588 -16.55 6.20 -20.15
C ILE A 588 -17.11 7.43 -19.44
N ASP A 589 -18.44 7.55 -19.41
CA ASP A 589 -19.09 8.57 -18.58
C ASP A 589 -18.74 8.37 -17.10
N GLN A 590 -18.07 9.37 -16.51
CA GLN A 590 -17.56 9.30 -15.14
C GLN A 590 -18.66 9.13 -14.08
N ARG A 591 -19.91 9.39 -14.42
CA ARG A 591 -21.05 9.09 -13.54
C ARG A 591 -21.15 7.60 -13.23
N TRP A 592 -20.77 6.72 -14.18
CA TRP A 592 -20.75 5.28 -13.95
C TRP A 592 -19.70 4.83 -12.93
N ILE A 593 -18.55 5.49 -12.91
CA ILE A 593 -17.53 5.23 -11.88
C ILE A 593 -18.11 5.51 -10.49
N ILE A 594 -18.81 6.63 -10.33
CA ILE A 594 -19.46 7.04 -9.08
C ILE A 594 -20.62 6.09 -8.72
N GLU A 595 -21.46 5.71 -9.70
CA GLU A 595 -22.55 4.76 -9.50
C GLU A 595 -22.04 3.43 -8.97
N HIS A 596 -21.05 2.82 -9.65
CA HIS A 596 -20.47 1.56 -9.20
C HIS A 596 -19.80 1.69 -7.84
N ALA A 597 -19.12 2.80 -7.57
CA ALA A 597 -18.51 3.06 -6.27
C ALA A 597 -19.54 3.15 -5.15
N ALA A 598 -20.66 3.82 -5.41
CA ALA A 598 -21.78 3.98 -4.47
C ALA A 598 -22.48 2.64 -4.19
N ASP A 599 -22.72 1.83 -5.24
CA ASP A 599 -23.41 0.54 -5.11
C ASP A 599 -22.61 -0.45 -4.24
N ARG A 600 -21.27 -0.43 -4.33
CA ARG A 600 -20.43 -1.32 -3.50
C ARG A 600 -20.01 -0.72 -2.16
N ALA A 601 -20.15 0.61 -1.95
CA ALA A 601 -19.75 1.28 -0.71
C ALA A 601 -20.34 0.65 0.57
N PRO A 602 -21.59 0.15 0.62
CA PRO A 602 -22.13 -0.53 1.80
C PRO A 602 -21.40 -1.82 2.18
N TYR A 603 -20.72 -2.45 1.22
CA TYR A 603 -19.96 -3.68 1.44
C TYR A 603 -18.51 -3.42 1.84
N ILE A 604 -17.99 -2.21 1.61
CA ILE A 604 -16.61 -1.83 1.92
C ILE A 604 -16.57 -1.05 3.24
N CYS A 605 -16.01 -1.64 4.29
CA CYS A 605 -15.96 -0.99 5.61
C CYS A 605 -15.03 0.24 5.62
N GLN A 606 -13.89 0.19 4.95
CA GLN A 606 -13.01 1.33 4.75
C GLN A 606 -13.44 2.13 3.49
N ALA A 607 -12.50 2.59 2.68
CA ALA A 607 -12.80 3.38 1.48
C ALA A 607 -12.29 2.72 0.18
N GLN A 608 -12.31 3.47 -0.91
CA GLN A 608 -11.96 3.01 -2.25
C GLN A 608 -11.11 4.08 -2.92
N SER A 609 -10.00 3.70 -3.53
CA SER A 609 -9.20 4.61 -4.37
C SER A 609 -9.90 4.82 -5.71
N ILE A 610 -10.67 5.90 -5.82
CA ILE A 610 -11.49 6.20 -6.99
C ILE A 610 -10.89 7.36 -7.77
N ASN A 611 -10.34 7.07 -8.95
CA ASN A 611 -9.90 8.07 -9.89
C ASN A 611 -11.07 8.55 -10.77
N LEU A 612 -11.06 9.86 -11.11
CA LEU A 612 -11.91 10.42 -12.15
C LEU A 612 -11.05 10.73 -13.37
N PHE A 613 -11.47 10.30 -14.54
CA PHE A 613 -10.74 10.49 -15.80
C PHE A 613 -11.43 11.60 -16.60
N LEU A 614 -10.77 12.74 -16.70
CA LEU A 614 -11.39 13.96 -17.17
C LEU A 614 -10.85 14.36 -18.55
N PRO A 615 -11.71 14.85 -19.46
CA PRO A 615 -11.23 15.50 -20.66
C PRO A 615 -10.43 16.76 -20.29
N ALA A 616 -9.52 17.17 -21.20
CA ALA A 616 -8.62 18.30 -20.94
C ALA A 616 -9.35 19.63 -20.74
N ASP A 617 -10.54 19.76 -21.27
CA ASP A 617 -11.40 20.95 -21.32
C ASP A 617 -12.63 20.84 -20.43
N ILE A 618 -12.63 19.94 -19.44
CA ILE A 618 -13.77 19.77 -18.54
C ILE A 618 -14.19 21.09 -17.89
N HIS A 619 -15.48 21.38 -17.94
CA HIS A 619 -16.01 22.56 -17.27
C HIS A 619 -16.15 22.32 -15.76
N LYS A 620 -15.80 23.32 -14.93
CA LYS A 620 -15.87 23.24 -13.45
C LYS A 620 -17.25 22.83 -12.93
N ARG A 621 -18.32 23.23 -13.62
CA ARG A 621 -19.70 22.83 -13.30
C ARG A 621 -19.90 21.32 -13.39
N ASP A 622 -19.36 20.68 -14.43
CA ASP A 622 -19.53 19.25 -14.63
C ASP A 622 -18.72 18.46 -13.59
N LEU A 623 -17.52 18.94 -13.28
CA LEU A 623 -16.75 18.40 -12.17
C LEU A 623 -17.45 18.56 -10.82
N HIS A 624 -18.08 19.73 -10.59
CA HIS A 624 -18.93 19.95 -9.40
C HIS A 624 -20.05 18.92 -9.31
N HIS A 625 -20.78 18.68 -10.40
CA HIS A 625 -21.87 17.70 -10.41
C HIS A 625 -21.39 16.29 -10.09
N LEU A 626 -20.23 15.86 -10.62
CA LEU A 626 -19.65 14.56 -10.30
C LEU A 626 -19.33 14.43 -8.79
N HIS A 627 -18.70 15.44 -8.22
CA HIS A 627 -18.38 15.44 -6.79
C HIS A 627 -19.63 15.49 -5.89
N LEU A 628 -20.61 16.29 -6.28
CA LEU A 628 -21.89 16.38 -5.57
C LEU A 628 -22.65 15.05 -5.63
N GLN A 629 -22.64 14.37 -6.79
CA GLN A 629 -23.23 13.05 -6.94
C GLN A 629 -22.52 12.03 -6.03
N ALA A 630 -21.18 12.04 -5.98
CA ALA A 630 -20.41 11.17 -5.11
C ALA A 630 -20.77 11.37 -3.64
N TRP A 631 -20.87 12.63 -3.19
CA TRP A 631 -21.32 12.94 -1.83
C TRP A 631 -22.74 12.46 -1.59
N LYS A 632 -23.71 12.83 -2.43
CA LYS A 632 -25.12 12.45 -2.25
C LYS A 632 -25.36 10.95 -2.24
N LYS A 633 -24.53 10.19 -2.93
CA LYS A 633 -24.61 8.72 -3.00
C LYS A 633 -23.79 7.99 -1.92
N GLY A 634 -23.18 8.70 -0.98
CA GLY A 634 -22.48 8.08 0.15
C GLY A 634 -21.08 7.53 -0.18
N VAL A 635 -20.47 7.95 -1.28
CA VAL A 635 -19.06 7.67 -1.56
C VAL A 635 -18.19 8.29 -0.47
N LYS A 636 -17.16 7.58 0.00
CA LYS A 636 -16.33 8.02 1.14
C LYS A 636 -15.14 8.86 0.71
N SER A 637 -14.54 8.58 -0.46
CA SER A 637 -13.35 9.28 -0.93
C SER A 637 -13.31 9.35 -2.45
N LEU A 638 -12.68 10.40 -2.97
CA LEU A 638 -12.27 10.56 -4.36
C LEU A 638 -10.77 10.82 -4.39
N TYR A 639 -10.06 9.98 -5.12
CA TYR A 639 -8.61 10.01 -5.25
C TYR A 639 -8.16 11.05 -6.29
N TYR A 640 -7.39 10.70 -7.30
CA TYR A 640 -6.96 11.67 -8.32
C TYR A 640 -8.07 12.08 -9.28
N CYS A 641 -7.97 13.34 -9.77
CA CYS A 641 -8.51 13.70 -11.07
C CYS A 641 -7.42 13.54 -12.13
N ARG A 642 -7.55 12.55 -12.98
CA ARG A 642 -6.62 12.28 -14.09
C ARG A 642 -7.12 13.00 -15.33
N SER A 643 -6.33 13.95 -15.84
CA SER A 643 -6.66 14.71 -17.06
C SER A 643 -5.56 14.52 -18.10
N LYS A 644 -5.92 14.48 -19.37
CA LYS A 644 -4.94 14.46 -20.48
C LYS A 644 -4.02 15.69 -20.49
N SER A 645 -4.44 16.80 -19.88
CA SER A 645 -3.61 18.01 -19.72
C SER A 645 -2.58 17.91 -18.59
N ILE A 646 -2.79 17.05 -17.59
CA ILE A 646 -1.92 16.89 -16.41
C ILE A 646 -0.66 16.05 -16.74
N GLN A 647 -0.65 15.30 -17.84
CA GLN A 647 0.51 14.50 -18.27
C GLN A 647 1.83 15.28 -18.30
N ARG A 648 1.81 16.61 -18.41
CA ARG A 648 2.99 17.46 -18.37
C ARG A 648 3.56 17.66 -16.95
N ALA A 649 2.76 17.66 -15.92
CA ALA A 649 3.24 17.84 -14.54
C ALA A 649 3.86 16.54 -13.99
N GLU A 650 3.23 15.39 -14.24
CA GLU A 650 3.79 14.08 -13.88
C GLU A 650 5.02 13.72 -14.72
N SER A 651 5.04 14.04 -16.02
CA SER A 651 6.23 13.86 -16.85
C SER A 651 7.34 14.84 -16.51
N ALA A 652 7.04 16.06 -16.07
CA ALA A 652 8.05 17.01 -15.59
C ALA A 652 8.61 16.60 -14.22
N ALA A 653 7.77 16.09 -13.29
CA ALA A 653 8.25 15.53 -12.04
C ALA A 653 9.06 14.24 -12.27
N SER A 654 8.61 13.36 -13.15
CA SER A 654 9.33 12.14 -13.52
C SER A 654 10.60 12.44 -14.34
N ALA A 655 10.59 13.46 -15.20
CA ALA A 655 11.75 13.90 -15.96
C ALA A 655 12.77 14.62 -15.08
N ASN A 656 12.34 15.41 -14.10
CA ASN A 656 13.23 16.01 -13.10
C ASN A 656 13.85 14.97 -12.17
N ILE A 657 13.13 13.88 -11.90
CA ILE A 657 13.64 12.73 -11.12
C ILE A 657 14.63 11.89 -11.96
N ALA A 658 14.44 11.81 -13.29
CA ALA A 658 15.37 11.15 -14.19
C ALA A 658 16.62 12.01 -14.51
N GLN A 659 16.59 13.32 -14.22
CA GLN A 659 17.69 14.26 -14.48
C GLN A 659 18.52 14.62 -13.23
N VAL A 660 18.27 14.03 -12.07
CA VAL A 660 19.29 14.05 -11.01
C VAL A 660 20.37 13.08 -11.46
N PRO A 661 21.55 13.57 -11.92
CA PRO A 661 22.65 12.68 -12.20
C PRO A 661 22.98 11.97 -10.89
N LEU A 662 23.03 10.65 -10.90
CA LEU A 662 23.84 9.92 -9.94
C LEU A 662 25.25 10.50 -10.05
N LEU A 663 25.62 11.40 -9.16
CA LEU A 663 27.00 11.81 -8.94
C LEU A 663 27.78 10.54 -8.60
N GLY A 664 28.46 9.95 -9.58
CA GLY A 664 29.26 8.77 -9.37
C GLY A 664 29.48 7.88 -10.57
N ARG A 665 29.45 8.38 -11.82
CA ARG A 665 30.20 7.74 -12.90
C ARG A 665 31.21 8.71 -13.45
N VAL A 666 32.31 8.86 -12.74
CA VAL A 666 33.60 9.25 -13.35
C VAL A 666 34.09 7.99 -14.05
N ASN A 667 34.16 8.03 -15.38
CA ASN A 667 34.86 7.03 -16.16
C ASN A 667 36.35 7.15 -15.81
N THR A 668 36.83 6.30 -14.92
CA THR A 668 38.26 5.94 -14.86
C THR A 668 38.30 4.44 -15.08
N GLY A 669 39.04 4.06 -16.11
CA GLY A 669 39.27 2.67 -16.46
C GLY A 669 39.86 1.88 -15.30
N ASP A 670 39.53 0.60 -15.30
CA ASP A 670 40.13 -0.50 -14.56
C ASP A 670 40.17 -0.41 -13.03
N GLN A 671 39.28 -1.13 -12.45
CA GLN A 671 39.18 -1.93 -11.23
C GLN A 671 37.93 -1.61 -10.38
N PRO A 672 37.25 -2.64 -9.85
CA PRO A 672 36.05 -2.44 -9.00
C PRO A 672 36.52 -1.92 -7.64
N ALA A 673 36.16 -0.69 -7.32
CA ALA A 673 36.31 -0.15 -5.98
C ALA A 673 35.26 -0.83 -5.05
N GLU A 674 35.73 -1.42 -3.97
CA GLU A 674 34.89 -1.82 -2.84
C GLU A 674 34.11 -0.60 -2.33
N VAL A 675 32.80 -0.71 -2.33
CA VAL A 675 31.92 0.28 -1.71
C VAL A 675 31.98 0.03 -0.21
N GLU A 676 32.66 0.90 0.53
CA GLU A 676 32.55 0.97 1.99
C GLU A 676 31.09 1.20 2.37
N ARG A 677 30.52 0.22 3.04
CA ARG A 677 29.22 0.38 3.72
C ARG A 677 29.45 1.30 4.91
N VAL A 678 28.86 2.48 4.87
CA VAL A 678 28.69 3.30 6.06
C VAL A 678 27.44 2.76 6.77
N ASP A 679 27.67 1.91 7.76
CA ASP A 679 26.64 1.51 8.71
C ASP A 679 26.44 2.68 9.71
N TYR A 680 25.28 3.29 9.70
CA TYR A 680 24.85 4.16 10.78
C TYR A 680 24.41 3.25 11.93
N GLU A 681 25.31 3.02 12.90
CA GLU A 681 24.94 2.46 14.19
C GLU A 681 24.29 3.55 15.06
N GLU A 682 23.11 3.19 15.65
CA GLU A 682 22.31 3.73 16.77
C GLU A 682 22.11 5.26 16.86
#